data_b34c374e977ac3c7668146bc7bb6578f
#
_entry.id   b34c374e977ac3c7668146bc7bb6578f
#
_cell.length_a   1.000
_cell.length_b   1.000
_cell.length_c   1.000
_cell.angle_alpha   90.00
_cell.angle_beta   90.00
_cell.angle_gamma   90.00
#
_symmetry.space_group_name_H-M   'P 1'
#
loop_
_entity.id
_entity.type
_entity.pdbx_description
1 polymer ?
#
loop_
_entity_poly.entity_id
_entity_poly.type
_entity_poly.pdbx_seq_one_letter_code
_entity_poly.pdbx_strand_id
1 'polypeptide(L)'
;MLQIKNISKKYTTGDFVQNALNNVSLNFRDNEFVAILGPSGSGKTTLLNIVGGLDRYDTGDLIINGISTKKYKDKDWDSYRNHTIGFVFQSYNLIPHQSILSNVELALTISGISKKERKERAKQALTDVGLGEQIHKRPNQLSGGQMQRVAIARALVNNPDILLADEPTGALDSDTSVQVMELLKEVAKDKLVIMVTHNPELANLYANRIVRVKDGHILDDSNPFELNDKKIAPPEHKNMGKSSMSFLTSLALSFNNLKTKKGRTFLTAFAGSIGIIGIALILSLSTGVNQYITDIQKDTMTSYPITIEQKTFDLSSMMNAGEQASKKKVNHKLSAVFSYGTDIMMSSKMATSISENNLTEFKKYLDNKDSEINNYVGENGIVYSYDVPFSVFSYDSDNTLVNTNGSTFSNSNSNTSSIAQMNGSMSVSMNADMSTSMSTDMMTGNINSSPFAEMLSGKNDELVSDVIKDNYKVVYGDWPKAYDEVVLVLDKNNEVSLTTLYYLGLLPSKDYKDILKQINKGKEVNPETSKILYEDICNHNFYLIADSDLYQKNKSDLFKYVGNDNNKVEELLKSGITLKVSGIIRQTSDDSSNIQISGSVGYTKALTNYLINYGNKSDIVKAQKNSPDVNVLNGLHFNPDNDSIKIDDAKTYLSNLSTSDKANMWKSMAMTAYTDSPEQIQMLDSMTETQLAAMLDSYLENPKDEEMLSIYDNYIDVGSYDDNMKNFGYVSLGAPSSISIYADTFEDKDSISDCIDKYNKDVKDDKDKITYTDYVALLMSSITTIINVITYILIAFVAVSLIVSSIMIGIITYISVLERTKEIGILRAIGASKKNISQVFNAETFIIGLFSGMIGIGITCLLLLPINAIIHAVTDSTNVNAFLPVQSGIILIVLSVILTLIGGFIPAKKAAKKDPVAALRSE
;
A
#
# COMPACT_ATOMS: atom_id res chain seq x y z
N MET A 1 -18.08 50.84 -45.92
CA MET A 1 -17.19 51.86 -46.41
C MET A 1 -15.85 51.83 -45.70
N LEU A 2 -14.74 51.73 -46.46
CA LEU A 2 -13.36 51.61 -45.98
C LEU A 2 -12.60 52.93 -46.21
N GLN A 3 -11.91 53.44 -45.22
CA GLN A 3 -11.10 54.67 -45.32
C GLN A 3 -9.72 54.43 -44.66
N ILE A 4 -8.71 54.87 -45.35
CA ILE A 4 -7.32 54.90 -44.95
C ILE A 4 -6.93 56.37 -44.74
N LYS A 5 -6.53 56.77 -43.53
CA LYS A 5 -6.14 58.16 -43.22
C LYS A 5 -4.71 58.19 -42.70
N ASN A 6 -3.80 58.78 -43.52
CA ASN A 6 -2.41 59.05 -43.14
C ASN A 6 -1.65 57.87 -42.58
N ILE A 7 -1.88 56.65 -43.11
CA ILE A 7 -1.26 55.41 -42.61
C ILE A 7 0.21 55.36 -43.00
N SER A 8 1.07 55.16 -41.99
CA SER A 8 2.49 54.88 -42.15
C SER A 8 2.87 53.56 -41.50
N LYS A 9 3.81 52.83 -42.10
CA LYS A 9 4.34 51.56 -41.64
C LYS A 9 5.83 51.45 -41.89
N LYS A 10 6.59 51.09 -40.82
CA LYS A 10 8.02 50.84 -40.89
C LYS A 10 8.33 49.41 -40.46
N TYR A 11 9.28 48.77 -41.09
CA TYR A 11 9.85 47.51 -40.66
C TYR A 11 11.31 47.76 -40.24
N THR A 12 11.68 47.24 -39.07
CA THR A 12 13.02 47.31 -38.52
C THR A 12 13.63 45.94 -38.48
N THR A 13 14.78 45.74 -39.09
CA THR A 13 15.54 44.47 -39.08
C THR A 13 16.98 44.82 -38.70
N GLY A 14 17.34 44.60 -37.42
CA GLY A 14 18.60 45.11 -36.87
C GLY A 14 18.62 46.64 -36.94
N ASP A 15 19.69 47.23 -37.50
CA ASP A 15 19.85 48.68 -37.65
C ASP A 15 19.18 49.21 -38.91
N PHE A 16 18.64 48.37 -39.78
CA PHE A 16 18.02 48.78 -41.03
C PHE A 16 16.53 49.08 -40.84
N VAL A 17 16.11 50.30 -41.18
CA VAL A 17 14.72 50.76 -41.13
C VAL A 17 14.18 50.96 -42.54
N GLN A 18 13.20 50.18 -42.92
CA GLN A 18 12.50 50.27 -44.19
C GLN A 18 11.14 50.98 -43.99
N ASN A 19 10.90 52.11 -44.60
CA ASN A 19 9.58 52.75 -44.67
C ASN A 19 8.74 52.07 -45.74
N ALA A 20 7.83 51.18 -45.36
CA ALA A 20 6.99 50.46 -46.34
C ALA A 20 5.77 51.26 -46.79
N LEU A 21 5.21 52.08 -45.91
CA LEU A 21 4.15 53.05 -46.24
C LEU A 21 4.45 54.40 -45.57
N ASN A 22 4.17 55.46 -46.27
CA ASN A 22 4.43 56.81 -45.75
C ASN A 22 3.23 57.70 -46.02
N ASN A 23 2.44 58.02 -45.01
CA ASN A 23 1.31 58.92 -45.03
C ASN A 23 0.27 58.60 -46.13
N VAL A 24 -0.11 57.37 -46.29
CA VAL A 24 -1.05 56.89 -47.32
C VAL A 24 -2.50 57.20 -46.91
N SER A 25 -3.26 57.83 -47.79
CA SER A 25 -4.69 58.14 -47.62
C SER A 25 -5.50 57.72 -48.82
N LEU A 26 -6.53 56.91 -48.63
CA LEU A 26 -7.43 56.37 -49.63
C LEU A 26 -8.83 56.15 -49.08
N ASN A 27 -9.86 56.46 -49.84
CA ASN A 27 -11.24 56.09 -49.51
C ASN A 27 -11.79 55.17 -50.59
N PHE A 28 -12.55 54.15 -50.17
CA PHE A 28 -13.12 53.15 -51.08
C PHE A 28 -14.65 53.20 -51.10
N ARG A 29 -15.30 52.91 -52.24
CA ARG A 29 -16.72 52.70 -52.33
C ARG A 29 -17.10 51.27 -51.97
N ASP A 30 -18.31 51.01 -51.60
CA ASP A 30 -18.74 49.70 -51.13
C ASP A 30 -18.74 48.63 -52.24
N ASN A 31 -19.03 49.04 -53.49
CA ASN A 31 -19.01 48.17 -54.66
C ASN A 31 -18.07 48.75 -55.69
N GLU A 32 -16.85 48.27 -55.75
CA GLU A 32 -15.79 48.82 -56.59
C GLU A 32 -14.70 47.78 -56.85
N PHE A 33 -14.17 47.75 -58.07
CA PHE A 33 -12.97 46.97 -58.35
C PHE A 33 -11.77 47.89 -58.47
N VAL A 34 -10.94 47.88 -57.39
CA VAL A 34 -9.76 48.73 -57.34
C VAL A 34 -8.52 47.90 -57.58
N ALA A 35 -7.68 48.34 -58.54
CA ALA A 35 -6.35 47.76 -58.72
C ALA A 35 -5.30 48.67 -58.14
N ILE A 36 -4.48 48.17 -57.21
CA ILE A 36 -3.30 48.85 -56.71
C ILE A 36 -2.09 48.40 -57.53
N LEU A 37 -1.57 49.31 -58.34
CA LEU A 37 -0.51 49.04 -59.27
C LEU A 37 0.81 49.69 -58.84
N GLY A 38 1.94 49.04 -59.06
CA GLY A 38 3.25 49.58 -58.75
C GLY A 38 4.38 48.55 -58.83
N PRO A 39 5.64 48.95 -58.81
CA PRO A 39 6.78 48.06 -58.88
C PRO A 39 6.89 47.18 -57.64
N SER A 40 7.67 46.09 -57.73
CA SER A 40 7.93 45.24 -56.58
C SER A 40 8.61 46.05 -55.44
N GLY A 41 8.23 45.82 -54.18
CA GLY A 41 8.76 46.57 -53.01
C GLY A 41 8.12 47.93 -52.79
N SER A 42 7.14 48.42 -53.61
CA SER A 42 6.53 49.72 -53.42
C SER A 42 5.53 49.85 -52.23
N GLY A 43 5.33 48.79 -51.42
CA GLY A 43 4.44 48.82 -50.27
C GLY A 43 3.02 48.28 -50.52
N LYS A 44 2.69 47.78 -51.69
CA LYS A 44 1.35 47.26 -52.07
C LYS A 44 0.82 46.14 -51.19
N THR A 45 1.58 45.07 -51.02
CA THR A 45 1.21 43.95 -50.16
C THR A 45 1.13 44.39 -48.69
N THR A 46 2.00 45.32 -48.25
CA THR A 46 1.93 45.91 -46.88
C THR A 46 0.61 46.65 -46.68
N LEU A 47 0.21 47.46 -47.65
CA LEU A 47 -1.07 48.17 -47.61
C LEU A 47 -2.25 47.19 -47.58
N LEU A 48 -2.23 46.13 -48.41
CA LEU A 48 -3.24 45.09 -48.42
C LEU A 48 -3.33 44.33 -47.12
N ASN A 49 -2.18 44.01 -46.50
CA ASN A 49 -2.12 43.33 -45.19
C ASN A 49 -2.67 44.19 -44.03
N ILE A 50 -2.43 45.52 -44.09
CA ILE A 50 -2.99 46.45 -43.10
C ILE A 50 -4.50 46.56 -43.28
N VAL A 51 -5.00 46.69 -44.51
CA VAL A 51 -6.42 46.72 -44.79
C VAL A 51 -7.09 45.40 -44.35
N GLY A 52 -6.44 44.30 -44.60
CA GLY A 52 -6.91 42.95 -44.18
C GLY A 52 -6.77 42.68 -42.68
N GLY A 53 -6.19 43.58 -41.93
CA GLY A 53 -5.94 43.39 -40.50
C GLY A 53 -4.96 42.25 -40.15
N LEU A 54 -4.11 41.85 -41.13
CA LEU A 54 -3.04 40.88 -40.94
C LEU A 54 -1.81 41.54 -40.27
N ASP A 55 -1.56 42.83 -40.61
CA ASP A 55 -0.50 43.64 -40.01
C ASP A 55 -1.09 44.90 -39.37
N ARG A 56 -0.34 45.54 -38.51
CA ARG A 56 -0.71 46.77 -37.79
C ARG A 56 0.04 47.97 -38.40
N TYR A 57 -0.65 49.08 -38.58
CA TYR A 57 -0.01 50.32 -38.94
C TYR A 57 0.63 51.00 -37.71
N ASP A 58 1.67 51.84 -37.92
CA ASP A 58 2.38 52.53 -36.85
C ASP A 58 1.74 53.87 -36.54
N THR A 59 1.34 54.64 -37.56
CA THR A 59 0.63 55.91 -37.42
C THR A 59 -0.50 56.01 -38.45
N GLY A 60 -1.41 56.96 -38.25
CA GLY A 60 -2.61 57.13 -39.08
C GLY A 60 -3.84 56.44 -38.46
N ASP A 61 -4.87 56.23 -39.28
CA ASP A 61 -6.09 55.49 -38.89
C ASP A 61 -6.70 54.75 -40.06
N LEU A 62 -7.15 53.54 -39.78
CA LEU A 62 -7.99 52.73 -40.65
C LEU A 62 -9.41 52.75 -40.14
N ILE A 63 -10.34 53.25 -40.93
CA ILE A 63 -11.76 53.39 -40.53
C ILE A 63 -12.59 52.41 -41.35
N ILE A 64 -13.34 51.57 -40.67
CA ILE A 64 -14.19 50.52 -41.29
C ILE A 64 -15.62 50.81 -40.87
N ASN A 65 -16.51 51.03 -41.83
CA ASN A 65 -17.93 51.34 -41.56
C ASN A 65 -18.10 52.53 -40.55
N GLY A 66 -17.26 53.57 -40.65
CA GLY A 66 -17.28 54.70 -39.80
C GLY A 66 -16.62 54.53 -38.43
N ILE A 67 -16.04 53.35 -38.12
CA ILE A 67 -15.40 53.04 -36.82
C ILE A 67 -13.87 52.97 -36.99
N SER A 68 -13.15 53.71 -36.17
CA SER A 68 -11.69 53.70 -36.14
C SER A 68 -11.18 52.38 -35.53
N THR A 69 -10.24 51.75 -36.25
CA THR A 69 -9.61 50.50 -35.80
C THR A 69 -8.65 50.68 -34.63
N LYS A 70 -8.32 51.94 -34.26
CA LYS A 70 -7.56 52.23 -33.00
C LYS A 70 -8.25 51.72 -31.74
N LYS A 71 -9.58 51.54 -31.79
CA LYS A 71 -10.37 51.02 -30.68
C LYS A 71 -10.51 49.50 -30.74
N TYR A 72 -10.05 48.83 -31.80
CA TYR A 72 -10.18 47.36 -31.96
C TYR A 72 -9.25 46.60 -31.03
N LYS A 73 -9.82 45.63 -30.30
CA LYS A 73 -9.09 44.57 -29.56
C LYS A 73 -8.78 43.41 -30.49
N ASP A 74 -7.93 42.51 -30.07
CA ASP A 74 -7.58 41.29 -30.83
C ASP A 74 -8.81 40.53 -31.33
N LYS A 75 -9.87 40.45 -30.50
CA LYS A 75 -11.14 39.78 -30.89
C LYS A 75 -11.86 40.49 -32.05
N ASP A 76 -11.81 41.80 -32.10
CA ASP A 76 -12.46 42.58 -33.14
C ASP A 76 -11.73 42.38 -34.48
N TRP A 77 -10.40 42.32 -34.44
CA TRP A 77 -9.59 42.01 -35.61
C TRP A 77 -9.79 40.54 -36.08
N ASP A 78 -9.93 39.58 -35.16
CA ASP A 78 -10.23 38.19 -35.51
C ASP A 78 -11.62 38.07 -36.20
N SER A 79 -12.64 38.78 -35.65
CA SER A 79 -13.98 38.84 -36.26
C SER A 79 -13.97 39.55 -37.62
N TYR A 80 -13.26 40.63 -37.75
CA TYR A 80 -13.10 41.40 -38.99
C TYR A 80 -12.52 40.51 -40.11
N ARG A 81 -11.42 39.79 -39.82
CA ARG A 81 -10.80 38.87 -40.81
C ARG A 81 -11.71 37.69 -41.16
N ASN A 82 -12.59 37.26 -40.27
CA ASN A 82 -13.43 36.11 -40.50
C ASN A 82 -14.74 36.44 -41.23
N HIS A 83 -15.35 37.59 -40.96
CA HIS A 83 -16.66 37.94 -41.47
C HIS A 83 -16.66 39.05 -42.52
N THR A 84 -15.81 40.09 -42.38
CA THR A 84 -15.84 41.27 -43.24
C THR A 84 -14.86 41.16 -44.42
N ILE A 85 -13.74 40.41 -44.22
CA ILE A 85 -12.70 40.27 -45.22
C ILE A 85 -12.67 38.87 -45.82
N GLY A 86 -12.62 38.82 -47.15
CA GLY A 86 -12.15 37.65 -47.88
C GLY A 86 -10.72 37.91 -48.36
N PHE A 87 -9.78 37.01 -48.09
CA PHE A 87 -8.38 37.19 -48.50
C PHE A 87 -7.94 36.10 -49.50
N VAL A 88 -7.48 36.51 -50.69
CA VAL A 88 -6.90 35.67 -51.72
C VAL A 88 -5.41 35.96 -51.78
N PHE A 89 -4.61 35.01 -51.33
CA PHE A 89 -3.15 35.14 -51.23
C PHE A 89 -2.45 34.79 -52.55
N GLN A 90 -1.28 35.37 -52.76
CA GLN A 90 -0.42 35.11 -53.89
C GLN A 90 -0.05 33.62 -54.07
N SER A 91 0.20 32.90 -53.00
CA SER A 91 0.64 31.48 -53.00
C SER A 91 -0.50 30.50 -52.72
N TYR A 92 -1.76 30.76 -53.07
CA TYR A 92 -2.97 29.97 -52.78
C TYR A 92 -3.22 29.69 -51.30
N ASN A 93 -2.18 29.34 -50.57
CA ASN A 93 -2.21 29.00 -49.10
C ASN A 93 -3.33 28.05 -48.76
N LEU A 94 -3.40 26.92 -49.47
CA LEU A 94 -4.27 25.79 -49.20
C LEU A 94 -3.54 24.77 -48.29
N ILE A 95 -4.28 24.11 -47.46
CA ILE A 95 -3.74 23.05 -46.59
C ILE A 95 -3.59 21.78 -47.44
N PRO A 96 -2.35 21.28 -47.72
CA PRO A 96 -2.13 20.27 -48.77
C PRO A 96 -2.73 18.90 -48.50
N HIS A 97 -2.87 18.52 -47.21
CA HIS A 97 -3.37 17.23 -46.79
C HIS A 97 -4.90 17.17 -46.63
N GLN A 98 -5.58 18.30 -46.76
CA GLN A 98 -7.03 18.40 -46.72
C GLN A 98 -7.62 18.45 -48.13
N SER A 99 -8.87 17.98 -48.31
CA SER A 99 -9.61 18.15 -49.55
C SER A 99 -9.93 19.61 -49.81
N ILE A 100 -10.25 19.97 -51.06
CA ILE A 100 -10.63 21.36 -51.40
C ILE A 100 -11.91 21.76 -50.66
N LEU A 101 -12.86 20.84 -50.46
CA LEU A 101 -14.05 21.08 -49.65
C LEU A 101 -13.65 21.46 -48.21
N SER A 102 -12.76 20.69 -47.61
CA SER A 102 -12.30 20.97 -46.23
C SER A 102 -11.53 22.29 -46.11
N ASN A 103 -10.76 22.66 -47.18
CA ASN A 103 -10.09 23.96 -47.23
C ASN A 103 -11.07 25.13 -47.24
N VAL A 104 -12.19 25.00 -47.97
CA VAL A 104 -13.23 26.04 -47.99
C VAL A 104 -14.06 26.03 -46.71
N GLU A 105 -14.41 24.85 -46.19
CA GLU A 105 -15.12 24.72 -44.91
C GLU A 105 -14.37 25.36 -43.73
N LEU A 106 -13.05 25.56 -43.85
CA LEU A 106 -12.22 26.06 -42.75
C LEU A 106 -12.64 27.45 -42.27
N ALA A 107 -12.98 28.37 -43.19
CA ALA A 107 -13.45 29.69 -42.85
C ALA A 107 -14.78 29.63 -42.06
N LEU A 108 -15.70 28.79 -42.48
CA LEU A 108 -16.99 28.55 -41.82
C LEU A 108 -16.83 27.83 -40.46
N THR A 109 -15.77 27.02 -40.30
CA THR A 109 -15.44 26.32 -39.06
C THR A 109 -15.05 27.31 -37.98
N ILE A 110 -14.31 28.33 -38.32
CA ILE A 110 -13.88 29.41 -37.44
C ILE A 110 -15.08 30.29 -37.05
N SER A 111 -16.05 30.45 -37.93
CA SER A 111 -17.32 31.16 -37.63
C SER A 111 -18.29 30.39 -36.73
N GLY A 112 -17.98 29.15 -36.42
CA GLY A 112 -18.80 28.31 -35.55
C GLY A 112 -20.08 27.72 -36.18
N ILE A 113 -20.17 27.71 -37.51
CA ILE A 113 -21.31 27.21 -38.25
C ILE A 113 -21.42 25.68 -38.09
N SER A 114 -22.64 25.17 -38.11
CA SER A 114 -22.92 23.73 -37.95
C SER A 114 -22.29 22.90 -39.09
N LYS A 115 -21.90 21.63 -38.82
CA LYS A 115 -21.22 20.77 -39.80
C LYS A 115 -22.04 20.55 -41.09
N LYS A 116 -23.35 20.47 -40.98
CA LYS A 116 -24.24 20.26 -42.17
C LYS A 116 -24.26 21.50 -43.04
N GLU A 117 -24.58 22.64 -42.47
CA GLU A 117 -24.63 23.92 -43.15
C GLU A 117 -23.27 24.32 -43.74
N ARG A 118 -22.18 24.10 -43.00
CA ARG A 118 -20.79 24.35 -43.41
C ARG A 118 -20.45 23.58 -44.68
N LYS A 119 -20.83 22.27 -44.75
CA LYS A 119 -20.60 21.44 -45.91
C LYS A 119 -21.40 21.89 -47.15
N GLU A 120 -22.65 22.27 -46.91
CA GLU A 120 -23.53 22.77 -48.02
C GLU A 120 -23.04 24.08 -48.60
N ARG A 121 -22.71 25.09 -47.73
CA ARG A 121 -22.16 26.38 -48.18
C ARG A 121 -20.82 26.22 -48.90
N ALA A 122 -19.92 25.41 -48.35
CA ALA A 122 -18.62 25.17 -48.99
C ALA A 122 -18.75 24.44 -50.34
N LYS A 123 -19.69 23.52 -50.47
CA LYS A 123 -20.01 22.86 -51.75
C LYS A 123 -20.56 23.88 -52.76
N GLN A 124 -21.47 24.75 -52.33
CA GLN A 124 -22.04 25.79 -53.18
C GLN A 124 -20.92 26.76 -53.66
N ALA A 125 -20.08 27.28 -52.75
CA ALA A 125 -19.00 28.17 -53.12
C ALA A 125 -17.99 27.53 -54.09
N LEU A 126 -17.74 26.21 -54.00
CA LEU A 126 -16.92 25.50 -54.98
C LEU A 126 -17.65 25.31 -56.30
N THR A 127 -18.96 25.15 -56.32
CA THR A 127 -19.78 25.08 -57.53
C THR A 127 -19.80 26.42 -58.24
N ASP A 128 -19.92 27.55 -57.54
CA ASP A 128 -19.92 28.90 -58.04
C ASP A 128 -18.60 29.24 -58.78
N VAL A 129 -17.48 28.65 -58.38
CA VAL A 129 -16.17 28.80 -59.02
C VAL A 129 -15.87 27.69 -60.03
N GLY A 130 -16.86 26.84 -60.37
CA GLY A 130 -16.74 25.79 -61.37
C GLY A 130 -15.96 24.53 -60.92
N LEU A 131 -15.93 24.25 -59.63
CA LEU A 131 -15.20 23.11 -59.03
C LEU A 131 -16.09 22.14 -58.24
N GLY A 132 -17.43 22.18 -58.43
CA GLY A 132 -18.40 21.39 -57.71
C GLY A 132 -18.22 19.87 -57.77
N GLU A 133 -17.72 19.37 -58.90
CA GLU A 133 -17.45 17.93 -59.07
C GLU A 133 -16.11 17.46 -58.49
N GLN A 134 -15.22 18.39 -58.14
CA GLN A 134 -13.87 18.09 -57.69
C GLN A 134 -13.67 18.19 -56.15
N ILE A 135 -14.76 18.32 -55.40
CA ILE A 135 -14.76 18.64 -53.95
C ILE A 135 -13.91 17.71 -53.10
N HIS A 136 -13.68 16.47 -53.52
CA HIS A 136 -12.91 15.46 -52.81
C HIS A 136 -11.41 15.47 -53.12
N LYS A 137 -10.99 16.18 -54.21
CA LYS A 137 -9.57 16.29 -54.58
C LYS A 137 -8.80 17.09 -53.51
N ARG A 138 -7.50 16.82 -53.45
CA ARG A 138 -6.52 17.60 -52.66
C ARG A 138 -5.84 18.64 -53.54
N PRO A 139 -5.25 19.70 -52.96
CA PRO A 139 -4.54 20.75 -53.68
C PRO A 139 -3.50 20.23 -54.67
N ASN A 140 -2.73 19.22 -54.31
CA ASN A 140 -1.71 18.62 -55.20
C ASN A 140 -2.26 17.86 -56.41
N GLN A 141 -3.57 17.69 -56.52
CA GLN A 141 -4.27 17.05 -57.64
C GLN A 141 -4.93 18.09 -58.59
N LEU A 142 -4.65 19.37 -58.38
CA LEU A 142 -5.26 20.49 -59.11
C LEU A 142 -4.21 21.30 -59.87
N SER A 143 -4.65 21.95 -60.95
CA SER A 143 -3.83 22.97 -61.65
C SER A 143 -3.72 24.25 -60.79
N GLY A 144 -2.76 25.12 -61.15
CA GLY A 144 -2.59 26.41 -60.42
C GLY A 144 -3.87 27.25 -60.43
N GLY A 145 -4.53 27.35 -61.58
CA GLY A 145 -5.78 28.09 -61.68
C GLY A 145 -6.94 27.46 -60.95
N GLN A 146 -7.02 26.15 -60.89
CA GLN A 146 -7.99 25.46 -60.02
C GLN A 146 -7.73 25.74 -58.56
N MET A 147 -6.45 25.70 -58.08
CA MET A 147 -6.08 26.04 -56.70
C MET A 147 -6.44 27.50 -56.36
N GLN A 148 -6.25 28.44 -57.34
CA GLN A 148 -6.62 29.83 -57.14
C GLN A 148 -8.15 30.01 -56.99
N ARG A 149 -8.92 29.31 -57.81
CA ARG A 149 -10.39 29.32 -57.71
C ARG A 149 -10.87 28.72 -56.36
N VAL A 150 -10.19 27.69 -55.83
CA VAL A 150 -10.46 27.19 -54.45
C VAL A 150 -10.14 28.26 -53.41
N ALA A 151 -9.03 29.02 -53.56
CA ALA A 151 -8.68 30.11 -52.65
C ALA A 151 -9.73 31.26 -52.68
N ILE A 152 -10.26 31.57 -53.87
CA ILE A 152 -11.35 32.54 -54.03
C ILE A 152 -12.65 32.01 -53.41
N ALA A 153 -13.03 30.73 -53.63
CA ALA A 153 -14.19 30.12 -52.98
C ALA A 153 -14.08 30.18 -51.44
N ARG A 154 -12.89 29.88 -50.90
CA ARG A 154 -12.61 30.01 -49.45
C ARG A 154 -12.77 31.44 -48.93
N ALA A 155 -12.32 32.41 -49.73
CA ALA A 155 -12.44 33.82 -49.34
C ALA A 155 -13.91 34.30 -49.35
N LEU A 156 -14.74 33.78 -50.28
CA LEU A 156 -16.13 34.22 -50.49
C LEU A 156 -17.14 33.48 -49.61
N VAL A 157 -16.81 32.28 -49.06
CA VAL A 157 -17.78 31.38 -48.42
C VAL A 157 -18.47 31.98 -47.16
N ASN A 158 -17.82 32.93 -46.48
CA ASN A 158 -18.41 33.70 -45.37
C ASN A 158 -19.20 34.95 -45.85
N ASN A 159 -19.34 35.14 -47.15
CA ASN A 159 -19.97 36.31 -47.73
C ASN A 159 -19.40 37.65 -47.24
N PRO A 160 -18.10 37.87 -47.39
CA PRO A 160 -17.41 39.10 -46.91
C PRO A 160 -17.89 40.34 -47.67
N ASP A 161 -17.75 41.54 -47.06
CA ASP A 161 -18.02 42.82 -47.69
C ASP A 161 -16.86 43.29 -48.61
N ILE A 162 -15.65 42.87 -48.27
CA ILE A 162 -14.41 43.27 -48.94
C ILE A 162 -13.62 42.00 -49.31
N LEU A 163 -13.22 41.95 -50.60
CA LEU A 163 -12.33 40.91 -51.12
C LEU A 163 -10.98 41.54 -51.41
N LEU A 164 -9.95 41.05 -50.72
CA LEU A 164 -8.56 41.43 -50.93
C LEU A 164 -7.84 40.39 -51.77
N ALA A 165 -7.21 40.71 -52.84
CA ALA A 165 -6.49 39.84 -53.75
C ALA A 165 -5.05 40.30 -53.95
N ASP A 166 -4.09 39.50 -53.44
CA ASP A 166 -2.66 39.77 -53.58
C ASP A 166 -2.11 38.99 -54.77
N GLU A 167 -1.86 39.66 -55.92
CA GLU A 167 -1.35 39.12 -57.17
C GLU A 167 -2.08 37.81 -57.61
N PRO A 168 -3.43 37.84 -57.77
CA PRO A 168 -4.24 36.64 -57.97
C PRO A 168 -3.94 35.87 -59.27
N THR A 169 -3.22 36.46 -60.19
CA THR A 169 -2.86 35.87 -61.48
C THR A 169 -1.35 35.63 -61.67
N GLY A 170 -0.53 35.98 -60.71
CA GLY A 170 0.94 36.00 -60.85
C GLY A 170 1.60 34.62 -61.11
N ALA A 171 0.93 33.51 -60.82
CA ALA A 171 1.41 32.15 -61.03
C ALA A 171 0.56 31.38 -62.05
N LEU A 172 -0.24 32.07 -62.91
CA LEU A 172 -1.22 31.41 -63.82
C LEU A 172 -0.84 31.68 -65.27
N ASP A 173 -1.24 30.78 -66.14
CA ASP A 173 -1.24 31.00 -67.59
C ASP A 173 -2.27 32.06 -67.99
N SER A 174 -2.17 32.54 -69.22
CA SER A 174 -2.99 33.65 -69.75
C SER A 174 -4.48 33.35 -69.70
N ASP A 175 -4.89 32.16 -70.15
CA ASP A 175 -6.31 31.78 -70.23
C ASP A 175 -6.94 31.61 -68.82
N THR A 176 -6.21 31.01 -67.90
CA THR A 176 -6.62 30.88 -66.53
C THR A 176 -6.67 32.20 -65.78
N SER A 177 -5.73 33.13 -66.11
CA SER A 177 -5.72 34.48 -65.57
C SER A 177 -6.96 35.24 -65.92
N VAL A 178 -7.41 35.13 -67.19
CA VAL A 178 -8.68 35.72 -67.67
C VAL A 178 -9.87 35.18 -66.87
N GLN A 179 -9.95 33.84 -66.67
CA GLN A 179 -11.05 33.21 -65.89
C GLN A 179 -11.10 33.73 -64.46
N VAL A 180 -9.95 33.87 -63.80
CA VAL A 180 -9.86 34.42 -62.45
C VAL A 180 -10.27 35.89 -62.42
N MET A 181 -9.85 36.70 -63.41
CA MET A 181 -10.22 38.10 -63.47
C MET A 181 -11.69 38.33 -63.73
N GLU A 182 -12.30 37.53 -64.62
CA GLU A 182 -13.76 37.59 -64.84
C GLU A 182 -14.54 37.24 -63.56
N LEU A 183 -14.09 36.22 -62.78
CA LEU A 183 -14.69 35.88 -61.53
C LEU A 183 -14.57 37.05 -60.50
N LEU A 184 -13.41 37.71 -60.43
CA LEU A 184 -13.22 38.86 -59.51
C LEU A 184 -14.08 40.04 -59.95
N LYS A 185 -14.25 40.26 -61.25
CA LYS A 185 -15.13 41.32 -61.82
C LYS A 185 -16.61 41.06 -61.49
N GLU A 186 -17.05 39.80 -61.56
CA GLU A 186 -18.40 39.42 -61.16
C GLU A 186 -18.64 39.69 -59.65
N VAL A 187 -17.71 39.29 -58.79
CA VAL A 187 -17.74 39.61 -57.33
C VAL A 187 -17.78 41.10 -57.06
N ALA A 188 -17.08 41.91 -57.85
CA ALA A 188 -16.99 43.38 -57.68
C ALA A 188 -18.32 44.12 -57.99
N LYS A 189 -19.32 43.45 -58.56
CA LYS A 189 -20.69 44.02 -58.76
C LYS A 189 -21.35 44.30 -57.40
N ASP A 190 -21.17 43.42 -56.43
CA ASP A 190 -21.84 43.45 -55.14
C ASP A 190 -20.90 43.76 -53.94
N LYS A 191 -19.58 43.70 -54.12
CA LYS A 191 -18.56 43.85 -53.09
C LYS A 191 -17.41 44.75 -53.47
N LEU A 192 -16.73 45.26 -52.49
CA LEU A 192 -15.45 45.97 -52.72
C LEU A 192 -14.34 44.92 -52.96
N VAL A 193 -13.75 44.97 -54.18
CA VAL A 193 -12.59 44.13 -54.52
C VAL A 193 -11.37 45.07 -54.62
N ILE A 194 -10.34 44.77 -53.80
CA ILE A 194 -9.03 45.45 -53.84
C ILE A 194 -8.00 44.44 -54.30
N MET A 195 -7.49 44.60 -55.47
CA MET A 195 -6.46 43.76 -56.08
C MET A 195 -5.12 44.47 -56.10
N VAL A 196 -4.08 43.83 -55.68
CA VAL A 196 -2.69 44.22 -55.88
C VAL A 196 -2.17 43.46 -57.11
N THR A 197 -1.54 44.15 -58.01
CA THR A 197 -0.93 43.52 -59.20
C THR A 197 0.27 44.38 -59.69
N HIS A 198 1.16 43.69 -60.43
CA HIS A 198 2.23 44.33 -61.14
C HIS A 198 1.94 44.35 -62.69
N ASN A 199 0.83 43.72 -63.09
CA ASN A 199 0.40 43.65 -64.49
C ASN A 199 -0.55 44.84 -64.86
N PRO A 200 -0.10 45.84 -65.61
CA PRO A 200 -0.91 46.98 -65.92
C PRO A 200 -2.03 46.67 -66.98
N GLU A 201 -1.83 45.67 -67.83
CA GLU A 201 -2.83 45.28 -68.85
C GLU A 201 -4.10 44.71 -68.16
N LEU A 202 -3.93 43.76 -67.22
CA LEU A 202 -5.05 43.21 -66.47
C LEU A 202 -5.73 44.26 -65.59
N ALA A 203 -4.96 45.16 -64.98
CA ALA A 203 -5.51 46.26 -64.19
C ALA A 203 -6.38 47.18 -65.00
N ASN A 204 -5.91 47.58 -66.23
CA ASN A 204 -6.66 48.47 -67.11
C ASN A 204 -7.91 47.81 -67.71
N LEU A 205 -7.90 46.49 -67.97
CA LEU A 205 -9.01 45.77 -68.57
C LEU A 205 -10.15 45.47 -67.61
N TYR A 206 -9.85 45.19 -66.34
CA TYR A 206 -10.83 44.68 -65.40
C TYR A 206 -11.21 45.60 -64.24
N ALA A 207 -10.27 46.48 -63.79
CA ALA A 207 -10.52 47.37 -62.68
C ALA A 207 -11.24 48.67 -63.07
N ASN A 208 -12.19 49.10 -62.21
CA ASN A 208 -12.91 50.35 -62.40
C ASN A 208 -12.10 51.57 -61.89
N ARG A 209 -11.05 51.32 -61.12
CA ARG A 209 -10.17 52.30 -60.52
C ARG A 209 -8.77 51.74 -60.37
N ILE A 210 -7.78 52.52 -60.71
CA ILE A 210 -6.38 52.16 -60.62
C ILE A 210 -5.70 53.17 -59.73
N VAL A 211 -5.06 52.66 -58.62
CA VAL A 211 -4.24 53.43 -57.68
C VAL A 211 -2.79 53.04 -57.90
N ARG A 212 -1.93 54.03 -58.25
CA ARG A 212 -0.51 53.77 -58.45
C ARG A 212 0.26 54.10 -57.21
N VAL A 213 1.04 53.09 -56.72
CA VAL A 213 1.86 53.18 -55.52
C VAL A 213 3.33 53.07 -55.87
N LYS A 214 4.17 53.95 -55.35
CA LYS A 214 5.62 53.88 -55.48
C LYS A 214 6.29 54.35 -54.17
N ASP A 215 7.28 53.61 -53.65
CA ASP A 215 8.09 53.97 -52.50
C ASP A 215 7.22 54.34 -51.30
N GLY A 216 6.13 53.64 -51.08
CA GLY A 216 5.20 53.81 -49.96
C GLY A 216 4.24 55.01 -50.11
N HIS A 217 4.19 55.68 -51.22
CA HIS A 217 3.31 56.82 -51.49
C HIS A 217 2.32 56.51 -52.60
N ILE A 218 1.17 57.17 -52.59
CA ILE A 218 0.24 57.17 -53.74
C ILE A 218 0.75 58.20 -54.72
N LEU A 219 0.98 57.79 -55.96
CA LEU A 219 1.39 58.67 -57.05
C LEU A 219 0.18 59.17 -57.81
N ASP A 220 -0.79 58.29 -58.06
CA ASP A 220 -1.91 58.59 -58.93
C ASP A 220 -3.11 57.75 -58.57
N ASP A 221 -4.30 58.28 -58.77
CA ASP A 221 -5.60 57.66 -58.54
C ASP A 221 -6.56 58.01 -59.69
N SER A 222 -6.90 57.04 -60.52
CA SER A 222 -7.67 57.27 -61.77
C SER A 222 -9.13 57.70 -61.50
N ASN A 223 -9.69 57.45 -60.27
CA ASN A 223 -11.07 57.82 -59.99
C ASN A 223 -11.22 58.05 -58.46
N PRO A 224 -10.59 59.12 -57.98
CA PRO A 224 -10.57 59.39 -56.53
C PRO A 224 -11.97 59.51 -55.90
N PHE A 225 -12.14 59.05 -54.69
CA PHE A 225 -13.39 59.14 -53.95
C PHE A 225 -13.26 60.05 -52.78
N GLU A 226 -13.87 61.25 -52.85
CA GLU A 226 -13.93 62.19 -51.75
C GLU A 226 -15.20 62.00 -50.94
N LEU A 227 -15.06 61.93 -49.62
CA LEU A 227 -16.15 61.82 -48.69
C LEU A 227 -16.68 63.19 -48.32
N ASN A 228 -17.96 63.40 -48.57
CA ASN A 228 -18.68 64.53 -48.03
C ASN A 228 -19.07 64.24 -46.60
N ASP A 229 -18.42 64.80 -45.59
CA ASP A 229 -18.61 64.59 -44.13
C ASP A 229 -20.05 64.80 -43.63
N LYS A 230 -20.90 65.46 -44.45
CA LYS A 230 -22.33 65.73 -44.12
C LYS A 230 -23.31 64.58 -44.43
N LYS A 231 -22.89 63.46 -45.01
CA LYS A 231 -23.70 62.31 -45.40
C LYS A 231 -23.22 60.98 -44.79
N ILE A 232 -22.46 60.96 -43.72
CA ILE A 232 -22.04 59.73 -43.05
C ILE A 232 -23.17 59.27 -42.16
N ALA A 233 -23.81 58.12 -42.51
CA ALA A 233 -24.73 57.44 -41.61
C ALA A 233 -24.05 57.16 -40.29
N PRO A 234 -24.77 57.16 -39.15
CA PRO A 234 -24.14 56.82 -37.86
C PRO A 234 -23.44 55.49 -37.92
N PRO A 235 -22.29 55.35 -37.28
CA PRO A 235 -21.48 54.12 -37.34
C PRO A 235 -22.27 52.92 -36.81
N GLU A 236 -22.74 52.06 -37.70
CA GLU A 236 -23.36 50.80 -37.33
C GLU A 236 -22.37 49.69 -37.44
N HIS A 237 -22.13 49.02 -36.29
CA HIS A 237 -21.47 47.75 -36.28
C HIS A 237 -22.38 46.73 -36.95
N LYS A 238 -22.46 46.69 -38.29
CA LYS A 238 -23.07 45.57 -38.99
C LYS A 238 -22.26 44.29 -38.66
N ASN A 239 -22.84 43.57 -37.78
CA ASN A 239 -22.65 42.14 -37.47
C ASN A 239 -21.20 41.62 -37.64
N MET A 240 -20.33 42.08 -36.76
CA MET A 240 -19.07 41.32 -36.51
C MET A 240 -19.46 40.07 -35.74
N GLY A 241 -19.72 38.98 -36.44
CA GLY A 241 -20.07 37.67 -35.85
C GLY A 241 -19.04 37.19 -34.81
N LYS A 242 -19.40 36.29 -33.93
CA LYS A 242 -18.45 35.74 -32.96
C LYS A 242 -17.57 34.68 -33.65
N SER A 243 -16.25 34.90 -33.71
CA SER A 243 -15.28 33.86 -34.06
C SER A 243 -15.15 32.89 -32.89
N SER A 244 -15.94 31.80 -32.85
CA SER A 244 -15.98 30.84 -31.76
C SER A 244 -16.07 29.42 -32.29
N MET A 245 -14.99 28.68 -32.23
CA MET A 245 -14.93 27.24 -32.54
C MET A 245 -15.23 26.40 -31.29
N SER A 246 -16.14 25.43 -31.38
CA SER A 246 -16.44 24.54 -30.26
C SER A 246 -15.28 23.56 -29.98
N PHE A 247 -15.16 23.10 -28.73
CA PHE A 247 -14.13 22.12 -28.37
C PHE A 247 -14.27 20.81 -29.15
N LEU A 248 -15.46 20.32 -29.38
CA LEU A 248 -15.73 19.12 -30.19
C LEU A 248 -15.26 19.28 -31.65
N THR A 249 -15.43 20.50 -32.22
CA THR A 249 -14.93 20.82 -33.57
C THR A 249 -13.41 20.83 -33.58
N SER A 250 -12.78 21.38 -32.55
CA SER A 250 -11.32 21.35 -32.38
C SER A 250 -10.79 19.92 -32.24
N LEU A 251 -11.50 19.06 -31.50
CA LEU A 251 -11.17 17.64 -31.32
C LEU A 251 -11.25 16.88 -32.66
N ALA A 252 -12.32 17.09 -33.43
CA ALA A 252 -12.48 16.46 -34.75
C ALA A 252 -11.41 16.90 -35.74
N LEU A 253 -11.05 18.19 -35.73
CA LEU A 253 -9.97 18.76 -36.57
C LEU A 253 -8.61 18.13 -36.18
N SER A 254 -8.31 18.08 -34.88
CA SER A 254 -7.07 17.50 -34.34
C SER A 254 -6.98 16.00 -34.65
N PHE A 255 -8.07 15.25 -34.48
CA PHE A 255 -8.11 13.83 -34.80
C PHE A 255 -7.81 13.56 -36.31
N ASN A 256 -8.41 14.34 -37.19
CA ASN A 256 -8.12 14.24 -38.63
C ASN A 256 -6.64 14.54 -38.93
N ASN A 257 -6.06 15.54 -38.28
CA ASN A 257 -4.66 15.87 -38.42
C ASN A 257 -3.72 14.76 -37.94
N LEU A 258 -4.01 14.16 -36.77
CA LEU A 258 -3.25 13.04 -36.21
C LEU A 258 -3.31 11.81 -37.13
N LYS A 259 -4.46 11.57 -37.78
CA LYS A 259 -4.64 10.48 -38.75
C LYS A 259 -3.75 10.62 -40.02
N THR A 260 -3.33 11.83 -40.36
CA THR A 260 -2.44 12.05 -41.51
C THR A 260 -0.98 11.66 -41.22
N LYS A 261 -0.56 11.72 -39.94
CA LYS A 261 0.81 11.41 -39.47
C LYS A 261 0.82 10.24 -38.48
N LYS A 262 0.17 9.10 -38.86
CA LYS A 262 -0.07 7.93 -38.01
C LYS A 262 1.18 7.43 -37.25
N GLY A 263 2.33 7.32 -37.95
CA GLY A 263 3.57 6.83 -37.34
C GLY A 263 4.07 7.72 -36.20
N ARG A 264 4.08 9.03 -36.42
CA ARG A 264 4.47 10.00 -35.36
C ARG A 264 3.50 9.95 -34.17
N THR A 265 2.19 9.96 -34.44
CA THR A 265 1.16 9.90 -33.42
C THR A 265 1.30 8.66 -32.55
N PHE A 266 1.53 7.50 -33.17
CA PHE A 266 1.77 6.25 -32.46
C PHE A 266 3.03 6.30 -31.61
N LEU A 267 4.17 6.76 -32.16
CA LEU A 267 5.42 6.87 -31.43
C LEU A 267 5.31 7.83 -30.23
N THR A 268 4.60 8.96 -30.42
CA THR A 268 4.37 9.92 -29.34
C THR A 268 3.50 9.32 -28.24
N ALA A 269 2.42 8.63 -28.60
CA ALA A 269 1.55 7.97 -27.64
C ALA A 269 2.27 6.82 -26.93
N PHE A 270 3.08 6.06 -27.65
CA PHE A 270 3.90 4.99 -27.07
C PHE A 270 4.95 5.53 -26.10
N ALA A 271 5.69 6.58 -26.47
CA ALA A 271 6.64 7.24 -25.59
C ALA A 271 5.96 7.77 -24.32
N GLY A 272 4.76 8.32 -24.44
CA GLY A 272 3.95 8.74 -23.29
C GLY A 272 3.43 7.59 -22.44
N SER A 273 3.24 6.40 -23.01
CA SER A 273 2.72 5.23 -22.29
C SER A 273 3.75 4.56 -21.39
N ILE A 274 5.06 4.75 -21.61
CA ILE A 274 6.12 4.08 -20.85
C ILE A 274 6.01 4.34 -19.33
N GLY A 275 5.79 5.61 -18.95
CA GLY A 275 5.60 5.96 -17.55
C GLY A 275 4.32 5.36 -16.94
N ILE A 276 3.24 5.28 -17.75
CA ILE A 276 1.98 4.68 -17.32
C ILE A 276 2.13 3.16 -17.15
N ILE A 277 2.84 2.48 -18.06
CA ILE A 277 3.16 1.05 -17.94
C ILE A 277 3.88 0.77 -16.64
N GLY A 278 4.92 1.57 -16.31
CA GLY A 278 5.69 1.38 -15.08
C GLY A 278 4.82 1.48 -13.81
N ILE A 279 3.98 2.51 -13.69
CA ILE A 279 3.07 2.64 -12.54
C ILE A 279 2.04 1.52 -12.52
N ALA A 280 1.46 1.20 -13.67
CA ALA A 280 0.44 0.17 -13.76
C ALA A 280 0.97 -1.20 -13.35
N LEU A 281 2.20 -1.56 -13.73
CA LEU A 281 2.86 -2.80 -13.32
C LEU A 281 3.13 -2.82 -11.80
N ILE A 282 3.65 -1.73 -11.24
CA ILE A 282 3.92 -1.64 -9.80
C ILE A 282 2.63 -1.75 -9.01
N LEU A 283 1.58 -1.01 -9.40
CA LEU A 283 0.27 -1.09 -8.74
C LEU A 283 -0.34 -2.50 -8.87
N SER A 284 -0.19 -3.14 -10.03
CA SER A 284 -0.70 -4.49 -10.24
C SER A 284 0.00 -5.52 -9.34
N LEU A 285 1.32 -5.44 -9.22
CA LEU A 285 2.10 -6.31 -8.35
C LEU A 285 1.77 -6.05 -6.89
N SER A 286 1.75 -4.79 -6.46
CA SER A 286 1.42 -4.40 -5.09
C SER A 286 0.00 -4.85 -4.71
N THR A 287 -0.98 -4.69 -5.62
CA THR A 287 -2.35 -5.15 -5.37
C THR A 287 -2.41 -6.67 -5.25
N GLY A 288 -1.71 -7.40 -6.13
CA GLY A 288 -1.67 -8.86 -6.08
C GLY A 288 -1.04 -9.40 -4.81
N VAL A 289 0.08 -8.80 -4.39
CA VAL A 289 0.76 -9.17 -3.12
C VAL A 289 -0.11 -8.84 -1.92
N ASN A 290 -0.74 -7.67 -1.88
CA ASN A 290 -1.66 -7.32 -0.79
C ASN A 290 -2.87 -8.25 -0.73
N GLN A 291 -3.42 -8.64 -1.88
CA GLN A 291 -4.52 -9.61 -1.92
C GLN A 291 -4.07 -10.97 -1.41
N TYR A 292 -2.92 -11.45 -1.83
CA TYR A 292 -2.35 -12.72 -1.35
C TYR A 292 -2.12 -12.71 0.16
N ILE A 293 -1.61 -11.59 0.71
CA ILE A 293 -1.47 -11.44 2.16
C ILE A 293 -2.84 -11.48 2.84
N THR A 294 -3.84 -10.82 2.28
CA THR A 294 -5.21 -10.84 2.81
C THR A 294 -5.80 -12.27 2.77
N ASP A 295 -5.52 -13.02 1.72
CA ASP A 295 -6.00 -14.39 1.59
C ASP A 295 -5.28 -15.32 2.60
N ILE A 296 -3.94 -15.22 2.75
CA ILE A 296 -3.20 -15.91 3.83
C ILE A 296 -3.75 -15.51 5.20
N GLN A 297 -4.03 -14.24 5.40
CA GLN A 297 -4.61 -13.74 6.62
C GLN A 297 -5.96 -14.41 6.91
N LYS A 298 -6.84 -14.57 5.95
CA LYS A 298 -8.14 -15.26 6.13
C LYS A 298 -7.95 -16.72 6.50
N ASP A 299 -7.07 -17.43 5.80
CA ASP A 299 -6.79 -18.84 6.09
C ASP A 299 -6.13 -19.02 7.47
N THR A 300 -5.34 -18.04 7.89
CA THR A 300 -4.65 -18.03 9.19
C THR A 300 -5.60 -17.68 10.35
N MET A 301 -6.66 -16.88 10.10
CA MET A 301 -7.56 -16.38 11.16
C MET A 301 -8.28 -17.47 11.93
N THR A 302 -8.76 -18.50 11.25
CA THR A 302 -9.42 -19.65 11.89
C THR A 302 -8.48 -20.43 12.79
N SER A 303 -7.17 -20.26 12.59
CA SER A 303 -6.12 -20.99 13.31
C SER A 303 -5.50 -20.21 14.47
N TYR A 304 -5.57 -18.87 14.50
CA TYR A 304 -4.95 -18.05 15.54
C TYR A 304 -5.97 -17.16 16.25
N PRO A 305 -6.52 -17.63 17.36
CA PRO A 305 -7.46 -16.86 18.18
C PRO A 305 -6.76 -15.67 18.84
N ILE A 306 -7.55 -14.73 19.34
CA ILE A 306 -7.08 -13.79 20.37
C ILE A 306 -6.93 -14.58 21.66
N THR A 307 -5.68 -14.81 22.07
CA THR A 307 -5.38 -15.52 23.31
C THR A 307 -5.00 -14.54 24.41
N ILE A 308 -5.69 -14.63 25.53
CA ILE A 308 -5.50 -13.82 26.73
C ILE A 308 -5.05 -14.75 27.84
N GLU A 309 -3.81 -14.62 28.27
CA GLU A 309 -3.22 -15.41 29.33
C GLU A 309 -3.34 -14.69 30.68
N GLN A 310 -3.35 -15.44 31.78
CA GLN A 310 -3.34 -14.86 33.14
C GLN A 310 -2.13 -13.96 33.36
N LYS A 311 -0.95 -14.37 32.88
CA LYS A 311 0.27 -13.55 32.86
C LYS A 311 0.64 -13.27 31.43
N THR A 312 0.64 -12.02 31.05
CA THR A 312 0.96 -11.61 29.69
C THR A 312 2.12 -10.63 29.66
N PHE A 313 2.83 -10.63 28.55
CA PHE A 313 3.94 -9.73 28.28
C PHE A 313 3.51 -8.70 27.23
N ASP A 314 3.48 -7.41 27.64
CA ASP A 314 3.08 -6.33 26.71
C ASP A 314 4.21 -6.00 25.73
N LEU A 315 4.29 -6.80 24.66
CA LEU A 315 5.26 -6.61 23.58
C LEU A 315 5.01 -5.32 22.79
N SER A 316 3.75 -4.88 22.69
CA SER A 316 3.39 -3.68 21.94
C SER A 316 3.92 -2.41 22.59
N SER A 317 3.83 -2.32 23.91
CA SER A 317 4.43 -1.24 24.70
C SER A 317 5.96 -1.21 24.59
N MET A 318 6.60 -2.37 24.51
CA MET A 318 8.05 -2.46 24.31
C MET A 318 8.47 -2.01 22.90
N MET A 319 7.80 -2.45 21.86
CA MET A 319 8.11 -2.05 20.49
C MET A 319 7.91 -0.54 20.31
N ASN A 320 6.82 0.02 20.83
CA ASN A 320 6.57 1.46 20.82
C ASN A 320 7.65 2.26 21.59
N ALA A 321 8.16 1.72 22.69
CA ALA A 321 9.25 2.32 23.45
C ALA A 321 10.57 2.29 22.67
N GLY A 322 10.87 1.19 21.97
CA GLY A 322 12.03 1.07 21.10
C GLY A 322 11.98 2.05 19.93
N GLU A 323 10.83 2.22 19.30
CA GLU A 323 10.62 3.18 18.23
C GLU A 323 10.75 4.64 18.71
N GLN A 324 10.18 4.98 19.87
CA GLN A 324 10.35 6.30 20.47
C GLN A 324 11.80 6.58 20.89
N ALA A 325 12.52 5.58 21.38
CA ALA A 325 13.94 5.68 21.70
C ALA A 325 14.80 5.93 20.43
N SER A 326 14.46 5.29 19.32
CA SER A 326 15.17 5.49 18.05
C SER A 326 14.91 6.87 17.42
N LYS A 327 13.72 7.42 17.58
CA LYS A 327 13.32 8.76 17.09
C LYS A 327 13.96 9.92 17.88
N LYS A 328 14.43 9.67 19.11
CA LYS A 328 15.06 10.69 19.99
C LYS A 328 16.57 10.82 19.83
N LYS A 329 17.21 10.22 18.83
CA LYS A 329 18.66 10.40 18.61
C LYS A 329 18.96 11.84 18.22
N VAL A 330 19.48 12.63 19.16
CA VAL A 330 19.91 14.01 18.98
C VAL A 330 21.41 14.02 18.70
N ASN A 331 21.84 14.72 17.67
CA ASN A 331 23.27 14.90 17.40
C ASN A 331 23.80 16.04 18.29
N HIS A 332 24.52 15.69 19.33
CA HIS A 332 25.07 16.64 20.30
C HIS A 332 26.36 17.28 19.81
N LYS A 333 26.70 18.47 20.37
CA LYS A 333 27.97 19.16 20.08
C LYS A 333 29.16 18.33 20.60
N LEU A 334 30.28 18.35 19.85
CA LEU A 334 31.52 17.62 20.18
C LEU A 334 32.29 18.18 21.39
N SER A 335 31.64 18.93 22.30
CA SER A 335 32.30 19.62 23.42
C SER A 335 32.21 18.87 24.75
N ALA A 336 31.38 17.82 24.83
CA ALA A 336 31.20 17.01 26.05
C ALA A 336 30.65 15.64 25.69
N VAL A 337 30.71 14.70 26.64
CA VAL A 337 30.02 13.43 26.61
C VAL A 337 28.59 13.62 27.13
N PHE A 338 27.63 13.14 26.38
CA PHE A 338 26.22 13.18 26.78
C PHE A 338 25.74 11.74 26.99
N SER A 339 25.06 11.50 28.09
CA SER A 339 24.49 10.20 28.42
C SER A 339 23.09 10.07 27.78
N TYR A 340 22.71 8.86 27.45
CA TYR A 340 21.34 8.48 27.10
C TYR A 340 20.86 7.38 28.05
N GLY A 341 19.63 7.44 28.47
CA GLY A 341 19.06 6.50 29.46
C GLY A 341 18.09 5.47 28.81
N THR A 342 18.22 5.22 27.52
CA THR A 342 17.32 4.29 26.81
C THR A 342 17.43 2.85 27.30
N ASP A 343 18.60 2.42 27.69
CA ASP A 343 18.89 1.11 28.29
C ASP A 343 18.20 0.92 29.64
N ILE A 344 18.29 1.93 30.53
CA ILE A 344 17.61 1.89 31.83
C ILE A 344 16.08 1.95 31.63
N MET A 345 15.61 2.80 30.72
CA MET A 345 14.20 2.90 30.40
C MET A 345 13.65 1.57 29.82
N MET A 346 14.43 0.92 28.96
CA MET A 346 14.09 -0.37 28.37
C MET A 346 14.05 -1.47 29.43
N SER A 347 15.05 -1.53 30.32
CA SER A 347 15.10 -2.47 31.44
C SER A 347 13.95 -2.26 32.43
N SER A 348 13.64 -1.00 32.73
CA SER A 348 12.50 -0.66 33.59
C SER A 348 11.17 -1.07 32.98
N LYS A 349 10.99 -0.79 31.67
CA LYS A 349 9.78 -1.21 30.94
C LYS A 349 9.68 -2.72 30.84
N MET A 350 10.79 -3.42 30.62
CA MET A 350 10.81 -4.88 30.61
C MET A 350 10.35 -5.48 31.91
N ALA A 351 10.79 -4.91 33.04
CA ALA A 351 10.38 -5.34 34.36
C ALA A 351 8.90 -5.01 34.69
N THR A 352 8.35 -3.97 34.08
CA THR A 352 6.96 -3.53 34.30
C THR A 352 5.99 -3.97 33.21
N SER A 353 6.46 -4.69 32.16
CA SER A 353 5.64 -5.16 31.03
C SER A 353 4.94 -6.49 31.32
N ILE A 354 5.24 -7.16 32.41
CA ILE A 354 4.49 -8.34 32.87
C ILE A 354 3.25 -7.83 33.59
N SER A 355 2.08 -8.03 33.00
CA SER A 355 0.79 -7.75 33.63
C SER A 355 0.05 -9.04 33.94
N GLU A 356 -0.67 -9.03 35.05
CA GLU A 356 -1.58 -10.10 35.45
C GLU A 356 -3.00 -9.71 35.07
N ASN A 357 -3.66 -10.52 34.25
CA ASN A 357 -5.03 -10.34 33.82
C ASN A 357 -6.00 -11.00 34.81
N ASN A 358 -7.02 -10.29 35.24
CA ASN A 358 -8.12 -10.86 35.97
C ASN A 358 -9.08 -11.62 35.05
N LEU A 359 -8.69 -12.83 34.65
CA LEU A 359 -9.50 -13.68 33.78
C LEU A 359 -10.82 -14.11 34.39
N THR A 360 -10.96 -14.05 35.73
CA THR A 360 -12.20 -14.35 36.42
C THR A 360 -13.29 -13.33 36.13
N GLU A 361 -12.98 -12.02 36.23
CA GLU A 361 -13.93 -10.98 35.88
C GLU A 361 -14.18 -10.89 34.37
N PHE A 362 -13.14 -11.06 33.58
CA PHE A 362 -13.30 -11.05 32.13
C PHE A 362 -14.15 -12.24 31.64
N LYS A 363 -14.01 -13.43 32.23
CA LYS A 363 -14.87 -14.57 31.93
C LYS A 363 -16.34 -14.27 32.23
N LYS A 364 -16.67 -13.58 33.31
CA LYS A 364 -18.05 -13.17 33.60
C LYS A 364 -18.60 -12.23 32.52
N TYR A 365 -17.76 -11.33 31.98
CA TYR A 365 -18.14 -10.46 30.87
C TYR A 365 -18.41 -11.27 29.59
N LEU A 366 -17.58 -12.27 29.27
CA LEU A 366 -17.75 -13.12 28.11
C LEU A 366 -18.94 -14.06 28.22
N ASP A 367 -19.20 -14.63 29.40
CA ASP A 367 -20.32 -15.54 29.65
C ASP A 367 -21.68 -14.80 29.67
N ASN A 368 -21.69 -13.48 29.74
CA ASN A 368 -22.90 -12.69 29.62
C ASN A 368 -23.35 -12.66 28.14
N LYS A 369 -24.46 -13.32 27.84
CA LYS A 369 -25.02 -13.44 26.46
C LYS A 369 -25.34 -12.10 25.82
N ASP A 370 -25.59 -11.06 26.61
CA ASP A 370 -25.90 -9.70 26.14
C ASP A 370 -24.62 -8.90 25.86
N SER A 371 -23.45 -9.45 26.07
CA SER A 371 -22.17 -8.81 25.79
C SER A 371 -21.94 -8.66 24.28
N GLU A 372 -21.59 -7.44 23.84
CA GLU A 372 -21.40 -7.09 22.42
C GLU A 372 -20.38 -7.99 21.73
N ILE A 373 -19.34 -8.40 22.44
CA ILE A 373 -18.26 -9.26 21.93
C ILE A 373 -18.75 -10.58 21.37
N ASN A 374 -19.84 -11.14 21.93
CA ASN A 374 -20.40 -12.42 21.49
C ASN A 374 -21.01 -12.38 20.08
N ASN A 375 -21.25 -11.19 19.52
CA ASN A 375 -21.74 -11.02 18.15
C ASN A 375 -20.65 -11.28 17.11
N TYR A 376 -19.37 -11.22 17.52
CA TYR A 376 -18.21 -11.30 16.65
C TYR A 376 -17.41 -12.59 16.86
N VAL A 377 -17.85 -13.42 17.80
CA VAL A 377 -17.23 -14.73 18.07
C VAL A 377 -17.57 -15.71 16.95
N GLY A 378 -16.54 -16.28 16.35
CA GLY A 378 -16.66 -17.19 15.22
C GLY A 378 -17.15 -18.60 15.58
N GLU A 379 -17.11 -19.47 14.60
CA GLU A 379 -17.62 -20.85 14.72
C GLU A 379 -16.93 -21.69 15.81
N ASN A 380 -15.64 -21.45 16.05
CA ASN A 380 -14.90 -22.16 17.09
C ASN A 380 -15.17 -21.64 18.51
N GLY A 381 -15.90 -20.54 18.65
CA GLY A 381 -16.37 -20.03 19.93
C GLY A 381 -15.29 -19.44 20.82
N ILE A 382 -15.56 -19.45 22.13
CA ILE A 382 -14.62 -19.06 23.18
C ILE A 382 -14.14 -20.31 23.89
N VAL A 383 -12.83 -20.51 23.94
CA VAL A 383 -12.22 -21.65 24.60
C VAL A 383 -11.56 -21.20 25.88
N TYR A 384 -11.99 -21.77 27.00
CA TYR A 384 -11.38 -21.58 28.31
C TYR A 384 -10.42 -22.73 28.57
N SER A 385 -9.14 -22.45 28.76
CA SER A 385 -8.11 -23.41 29.12
C SER A 385 -7.83 -23.34 30.61
N TYR A 386 -7.52 -24.45 31.21
CA TYR A 386 -7.22 -24.57 32.63
C TYR A 386 -5.90 -25.32 32.79
N ASP A 387 -5.01 -24.74 33.61
CA ASP A 387 -3.74 -25.38 33.94
C ASP A 387 -4.00 -26.46 35.04
N VAL A 388 -4.21 -27.69 34.56
CA VAL A 388 -4.47 -28.83 35.44
C VAL A 388 -3.20 -29.63 35.57
N PRO A 389 -2.52 -29.62 36.74
CA PRO A 389 -1.30 -30.39 36.90
C PRO A 389 -1.62 -31.87 37.07
N PHE A 390 -0.92 -32.69 36.27
CA PHE A 390 -0.94 -34.14 36.35
C PHE A 390 0.39 -34.73 35.88
N SER A 391 0.70 -35.90 36.40
CA SER A 391 1.90 -36.64 36.01
C SER A 391 1.57 -37.91 35.28
N VAL A 392 2.23 -38.12 34.15
CA VAL A 392 2.03 -39.35 33.35
C VAL A 392 3.29 -40.21 33.40
N PHE A 393 3.10 -41.47 33.64
CA PHE A 393 4.16 -42.47 33.72
C PHE A 393 3.92 -43.59 32.71
N SER A 394 4.99 -44.23 32.29
CA SER A 394 4.91 -45.45 31.50
C SER A 394 6.06 -46.41 31.86
N TYR A 395 5.96 -47.68 31.43
CA TYR A 395 7.04 -48.62 31.51
C TYR A 395 7.70 -48.79 30.16
N ASP A 396 9.02 -48.67 30.11
CA ASP A 396 9.76 -48.92 28.88
C ASP A 396 9.84 -50.41 28.54
N SER A 397 10.47 -50.78 27.42
CA SER A 397 10.62 -52.14 26.98
C SER A 397 11.42 -53.04 27.95
N ASP A 398 12.23 -52.42 28.83
CA ASP A 398 12.99 -53.08 29.89
C ASP A 398 12.21 -53.14 31.22
N ASN A 399 10.93 -52.75 31.20
CA ASN A 399 10.04 -52.64 32.35
C ASN A 399 10.56 -51.63 33.41
N THR A 400 11.26 -50.59 32.96
CA THR A 400 11.71 -49.48 33.84
C THR A 400 10.66 -48.40 33.84
N LEU A 401 10.30 -47.89 35.02
CA LEU A 401 9.36 -46.79 35.17
C LEU A 401 9.97 -45.49 34.65
N VAL A 402 9.26 -44.82 33.76
CA VAL A 402 9.65 -43.54 33.13
C VAL A 402 8.56 -42.50 33.38
N ASN A 403 8.94 -41.32 33.84
CA ASN A 403 8.05 -40.16 33.88
C ASN A 403 8.13 -39.45 32.52
N THR A 404 6.99 -39.29 31.87
CA THR A 404 6.93 -38.72 30.49
C THR A 404 7.33 -37.26 30.40
N ASN A 405 7.45 -36.53 31.49
CA ASN A 405 7.99 -35.17 31.54
C ASN A 405 9.52 -35.10 31.45
N GLY A 406 10.19 -36.22 31.31
CA GLY A 406 11.65 -36.30 31.19
C GLY A 406 12.44 -36.23 32.51
N SER A 407 11.78 -36.07 33.68
CA SER A 407 12.44 -35.97 35.00
C SER A 407 13.27 -37.22 35.35
N THR A 408 12.87 -38.40 34.82
CA THR A 408 13.62 -39.65 34.95
C THR A 408 15.04 -39.60 34.41
N PHE A 409 15.29 -38.69 33.49
CA PHE A 409 16.58 -38.50 32.82
C PHE A 409 17.38 -37.30 33.34
N SER A 410 16.81 -36.47 34.19
CA SER A 410 17.48 -35.35 34.85
C SER A 410 18.38 -35.85 35.99
N ASN A 411 19.67 -35.53 35.99
CA ASN A 411 20.56 -35.83 37.11
C ASN A 411 20.24 -34.93 38.30
N SER A 412 19.83 -35.50 39.41
CA SER A 412 19.53 -34.81 40.69
C SER A 412 20.76 -34.10 41.32
N ASN A 413 21.92 -34.13 40.66
CA ASN A 413 23.19 -33.55 41.17
C ASN A 413 23.81 -32.47 40.23
N SER A 414 23.12 -32.01 39.23
CA SER A 414 23.59 -30.85 38.46
C SER A 414 22.87 -29.60 38.95
N ASN A 415 23.58 -28.75 39.71
CA ASN A 415 23.20 -27.38 39.87
C ASN A 415 22.88 -26.79 38.48
N THR A 416 21.62 -26.62 38.16
CA THR A 416 21.09 -26.05 36.92
C THR A 416 21.38 -24.54 36.78
N SER A 417 22.30 -24.04 37.61
CA SER A 417 22.77 -22.65 37.60
C SER A 417 23.71 -22.31 36.43
N SER A 418 24.26 -23.30 35.70
CA SER A 418 25.22 -23.02 34.63
C SER A 418 24.60 -22.67 33.25
N ILE A 419 23.36 -23.09 32.95
CA ILE A 419 22.70 -22.70 31.70
C ILE A 419 21.90 -21.40 31.92
N ALA A 420 21.34 -21.16 33.08
CA ALA A 420 20.72 -19.89 33.43
C ALA A 420 21.73 -18.73 33.58
N GLN A 421 23.01 -19.02 33.93
CA GLN A 421 24.07 -18.01 33.97
C GLN A 421 24.68 -17.70 32.61
N MET A 422 24.52 -18.56 31.59
CA MET A 422 24.93 -18.25 30.20
C MET A 422 23.96 -17.28 29.51
N ASN A 423 22.72 -17.14 29.97
CA ASN A 423 21.76 -16.19 29.42
C ASN A 423 21.92 -14.73 29.89
N GLY A 424 22.80 -14.48 30.88
CA GLY A 424 23.06 -13.12 31.39
C GLY A 424 24.06 -12.29 30.56
N SER A 425 24.72 -12.85 29.55
CA SER A 425 25.83 -12.21 28.83
C SER A 425 25.66 -12.15 27.32
N MET A 426 24.56 -12.59 26.76
CA MET A 426 24.30 -12.41 25.33
C MET A 426 23.52 -11.10 25.13
N SER A 427 24.23 -10.02 24.89
CA SER A 427 23.71 -8.88 24.17
C SER A 427 23.34 -9.32 22.76
N VAL A 428 22.08 -9.63 22.55
CA VAL A 428 21.53 -9.93 21.21
C VAL A 428 21.54 -8.62 20.42
N SER A 429 22.58 -8.44 19.62
CA SER A 429 22.55 -7.52 18.49
C SER A 429 21.52 -8.06 17.51
N MET A 430 20.32 -7.51 17.50
CA MET A 430 19.31 -7.79 16.49
C MET A 430 19.76 -7.17 15.18
N ASN A 431 20.52 -7.92 14.39
CA ASN A 431 20.58 -7.69 12.94
C ASN A 431 19.37 -8.35 12.28
N ALA A 432 18.69 -7.59 11.44
CA ALA A 432 17.40 -7.86 10.83
C ALA A 432 17.42 -8.93 9.72
N ASP A 433 18.13 -10.03 9.90
CA ASP A 433 18.20 -11.12 8.92
C ASP A 433 18.12 -12.50 9.59
N MET A 434 16.97 -12.81 10.19
CA MET A 434 16.60 -14.21 10.44
C MET A 434 15.09 -14.38 10.52
N SER A 435 14.48 -14.60 9.35
CA SER A 435 13.20 -15.28 9.24
C SER A 435 13.44 -16.79 9.49
N THR A 436 13.43 -17.21 10.72
CA THR A 436 13.29 -18.61 11.08
C THR A 436 12.38 -18.69 12.28
N SER A 437 11.38 -19.54 12.16
CA SER A 437 10.38 -19.87 13.17
C SER A 437 11.05 -20.25 14.49
N MET A 438 11.26 -19.27 15.36
CA MET A 438 11.50 -19.55 16.77
C MET A 438 10.15 -19.74 17.43
N SER A 439 9.82 -20.96 17.77
CA SER A 439 8.68 -21.29 18.63
C SER A 439 8.81 -20.51 19.95
N THR A 440 7.71 -19.98 20.42
CA THR A 440 7.56 -19.20 21.66
C THR A 440 8.12 -19.94 22.89
N ASP A 441 8.25 -21.26 22.84
CA ASP A 441 8.78 -22.12 23.90
C ASP A 441 10.28 -21.91 24.22
N MET A 442 11.06 -21.33 23.27
CA MET A 442 12.47 -21.01 23.53
C MET A 442 12.67 -19.73 24.36
N MET A 443 11.69 -18.83 24.41
CA MET A 443 11.79 -17.58 25.16
C MET A 443 11.40 -17.69 26.64
N THR A 444 10.62 -18.70 27.02
CA THR A 444 10.12 -18.83 28.40
C THR A 444 10.95 -19.74 29.30
N GLY A 445 11.99 -20.39 28.78
CA GLY A 445 12.92 -21.18 29.62
C GLY A 445 12.29 -22.42 30.28
N ASN A 446 11.14 -22.86 29.84
CA ASN A 446 10.44 -24.00 30.40
C ASN A 446 10.92 -25.31 29.71
N ILE A 447 12.01 -25.87 30.20
CA ILE A 447 12.64 -27.10 29.67
C ILE A 447 11.81 -28.36 30.00
N ASN A 448 10.70 -28.22 30.71
CA ASN A 448 9.78 -29.32 31.12
C ASN A 448 8.43 -29.24 30.42
N SER A 449 8.41 -29.17 29.08
CA SER A 449 7.14 -29.32 28.37
C SER A 449 6.73 -30.80 28.36
N SER A 450 5.60 -31.11 29.03
CA SER A 450 4.95 -32.41 28.91
C SER A 450 4.67 -32.72 27.43
N PRO A 451 4.93 -33.94 26.95
CA PRO A 451 4.55 -34.32 25.57
C PRO A 451 3.03 -34.37 25.35
N PHE A 452 2.24 -34.22 26.40
CA PHE A 452 0.78 -34.23 26.37
C PHE A 452 0.22 -32.84 26.18
N ALA A 453 -0.68 -32.68 25.19
CA ALA A 453 -1.37 -31.42 24.93
C ALA A 453 -2.88 -31.64 24.76
N GLU A 454 -3.68 -30.66 25.26
CA GLU A 454 -5.13 -30.69 25.06
C GLU A 454 -5.45 -30.34 23.61
N MET A 455 -6.27 -31.16 22.96
CA MET A 455 -6.79 -30.87 21.62
C MET A 455 -8.00 -29.95 21.71
N LEU A 456 -8.13 -29.07 20.70
CA LEU A 456 -9.30 -28.21 20.59
C LEU A 456 -10.59 -29.06 20.51
N SER A 457 -11.53 -28.77 21.39
CA SER A 457 -12.86 -29.42 21.40
C SER A 457 -13.74 -28.81 20.31
N GLY A 458 -14.66 -29.63 19.77
CA GLY A 458 -15.67 -29.20 18.82
C GLY A 458 -16.86 -28.49 19.46
N LYS A 459 -17.83 -28.06 18.64
CA LYS A 459 -19.11 -27.49 19.09
C LYS A 459 -19.92 -28.58 19.83
N ASN A 460 -20.77 -28.11 20.76
CA ASN A 460 -21.70 -28.98 21.50
C ASN A 460 -21.03 -30.13 22.25
N ASP A 461 -19.87 -29.90 22.90
CA ASP A 461 -19.10 -30.89 23.67
C ASP A 461 -18.51 -32.05 22.85
N GLU A 462 -18.34 -31.87 21.53
CA GLU A 462 -17.57 -32.83 20.74
C GLU A 462 -16.12 -32.87 21.24
N LEU A 463 -15.58 -34.10 21.38
CA LEU A 463 -14.25 -34.32 21.95
C LEU A 463 -13.10 -33.73 21.15
N VAL A 464 -13.26 -33.66 19.81
CA VAL A 464 -12.26 -33.13 18.87
C VAL A 464 -12.94 -32.25 17.86
N SER A 465 -12.44 -31.03 17.64
CA SER A 465 -13.01 -30.09 16.68
C SER A 465 -12.80 -30.56 15.23
N ASP A 466 -13.68 -30.10 14.32
CA ASP A 466 -13.54 -30.37 12.90
C ASP A 466 -12.28 -29.76 12.31
N VAL A 467 -11.84 -28.62 12.83
CA VAL A 467 -10.57 -27.97 12.41
C VAL A 467 -9.37 -28.90 12.67
N ILE A 468 -9.34 -29.59 13.82
CA ILE A 468 -8.29 -30.59 14.09
C ILE A 468 -8.42 -31.78 13.13
N LYS A 469 -9.64 -32.27 12.89
CA LYS A 469 -9.87 -33.37 11.96
C LYS A 469 -9.50 -33.07 10.52
N ASP A 470 -9.63 -31.82 10.08
CA ASP A 470 -9.26 -31.36 8.74
C ASP A 470 -7.73 -31.23 8.60
N ASN A 471 -7.04 -30.83 9.67
CA ASN A 471 -5.58 -30.64 9.67
C ASN A 471 -4.79 -31.93 9.88
N TYR A 472 -5.42 -32.96 10.42
CA TYR A 472 -4.79 -34.24 10.73
C TYR A 472 -5.57 -35.41 10.13
N LYS A 473 -4.85 -36.37 9.60
CA LYS A 473 -5.42 -37.61 9.09
C LYS A 473 -5.12 -38.76 10.06
N VAL A 474 -6.14 -39.53 10.44
CA VAL A 474 -5.96 -40.80 11.16
C VAL A 474 -5.25 -41.78 10.24
N VAL A 475 -4.05 -42.22 10.64
CA VAL A 475 -3.26 -43.23 9.91
C VAL A 475 -3.42 -44.62 10.48
N TYR A 476 -3.78 -44.76 11.77
CA TYR A 476 -4.07 -46.00 12.45
C TYR A 476 -5.04 -45.75 13.62
N GLY A 477 -5.97 -46.72 13.89
CA GLY A 477 -6.97 -46.59 14.96
C GLY A 477 -8.07 -45.57 14.65
N ASP A 478 -8.53 -44.88 15.68
CA ASP A 478 -9.64 -43.92 15.64
C ASP A 478 -9.35 -42.67 16.48
N TRP A 479 -10.16 -41.61 16.28
CA TRP A 479 -10.20 -40.47 17.16
C TRP A 479 -10.67 -40.88 18.58
N PRO A 480 -10.24 -40.17 19.66
CA PRO A 480 -10.69 -40.46 21.04
C PRO A 480 -12.22 -40.41 21.18
N LYS A 481 -12.79 -41.37 21.86
CA LYS A 481 -14.24 -41.51 22.15
C LYS A 481 -14.55 -41.42 23.63
N ALA A 482 -13.52 -41.48 24.49
CA ALA A 482 -13.62 -41.38 25.95
C ALA A 482 -12.56 -40.44 26.53
N TYR A 483 -12.72 -40.01 27.77
CA TYR A 483 -11.79 -39.13 28.47
C TYR A 483 -10.39 -39.74 28.69
N ASP A 484 -10.30 -41.07 28.77
CA ASP A 484 -9.06 -41.82 29.00
C ASP A 484 -8.37 -42.26 27.71
N GLU A 485 -8.84 -41.78 26.55
CA GLU A 485 -8.25 -42.04 25.25
C GLU A 485 -7.44 -40.88 24.74
N VAL A 486 -6.26 -41.19 24.19
CA VAL A 486 -5.30 -40.20 23.64
C VAL A 486 -4.87 -40.60 22.23
N VAL A 487 -4.31 -39.68 21.47
CA VAL A 487 -3.76 -39.95 20.13
C VAL A 487 -2.28 -39.58 20.09
N LEU A 488 -1.48 -40.39 19.37
CA LEU A 488 -0.11 -40.00 19.04
C LEU A 488 -0.14 -39.08 17.79
N VAL A 489 0.57 -38.00 17.84
CA VAL A 489 0.65 -36.96 16.78
C VAL A 489 1.98 -37.11 16.04
N LEU A 490 1.89 -37.35 14.74
CA LEU A 490 3.04 -37.42 13.85
C LEU A 490 3.10 -36.17 12.95
N ASP A 491 4.31 -35.81 12.57
CA ASP A 491 4.51 -34.81 11.53
C ASP A 491 4.08 -35.34 10.15
N LYS A 492 4.19 -34.49 9.12
CA LYS A 492 3.84 -34.90 7.73
C LYS A 492 4.70 -36.04 7.18
N ASN A 493 5.92 -36.21 7.70
CA ASN A 493 6.87 -37.24 7.26
C ASN A 493 6.64 -38.59 7.98
N ASN A 494 5.63 -38.65 8.85
CA ASN A 494 5.33 -39.79 9.68
C ASN A 494 6.37 -40.02 10.79
N GLU A 495 6.92 -38.94 11.33
CA GLU A 495 7.99 -38.93 12.32
C GLU A 495 7.53 -38.26 13.63
N VAL A 496 8.20 -38.64 14.71
CA VAL A 496 8.11 -38.02 16.03
C VAL A 496 9.53 -37.91 16.60
N SER A 497 9.80 -36.94 17.46
CA SER A 497 11.12 -36.74 18.05
C SER A 497 11.60 -37.99 18.80
N LEU A 498 12.86 -38.38 18.55
CA LEU A 498 13.50 -39.52 19.24
C LEU A 498 13.49 -39.32 20.77
N THR A 499 13.72 -38.10 21.25
CA THR A 499 13.64 -37.75 22.68
C THR A 499 12.25 -38.01 23.23
N THR A 500 11.19 -37.65 22.49
CA THR A 500 9.82 -37.94 22.87
C THR A 500 9.55 -39.45 23.01
N LEU A 501 10.09 -40.27 22.08
CA LEU A 501 9.93 -41.73 22.15
C LEU A 501 10.54 -42.30 23.44
N TYR A 502 11.69 -41.78 23.89
CA TYR A 502 12.28 -42.13 25.17
C TYR A 502 11.44 -41.63 26.37
N TYR A 503 10.91 -40.44 26.30
CA TYR A 503 10.08 -39.87 27.36
C TYR A 503 8.75 -40.62 27.49
N LEU A 504 8.19 -41.07 26.39
CA LEU A 504 6.97 -41.89 26.40
C LEU A 504 7.23 -43.34 26.80
N GLY A 505 8.47 -43.75 27.04
CA GLY A 505 8.82 -45.15 27.36
C GLY A 505 8.66 -46.12 26.17
N LEU A 506 8.54 -45.62 24.94
CA LEU A 506 8.45 -46.44 23.75
C LEU A 506 9.82 -47.01 23.32
N LEU A 507 10.92 -46.52 23.92
CA LEU A 507 12.29 -46.98 23.73
C LEU A 507 12.94 -47.18 25.09
N PRO A 508 14.00 -48.03 25.22
CA PRO A 508 14.66 -48.32 26.50
C PRO A 508 15.27 -47.08 27.11
N SER A 509 14.89 -46.70 28.33
CA SER A 509 15.39 -45.53 29.05
C SER A 509 16.90 -45.57 29.30
N LYS A 510 17.50 -46.77 29.39
CA LYS A 510 18.95 -46.96 29.54
C LYS A 510 19.74 -46.35 28.34
N ASP A 511 19.25 -46.54 27.15
CA ASP A 511 19.92 -46.04 25.92
C ASP A 511 19.99 -44.51 25.91
N TYR A 512 18.93 -43.83 26.32
CA TYR A 512 18.91 -42.37 26.42
C TYR A 512 19.85 -41.87 27.52
N LYS A 513 19.90 -42.53 28.67
CA LYS A 513 20.86 -42.22 29.74
C LYS A 513 22.28 -42.34 29.26
N ASP A 514 22.59 -43.35 28.42
CA ASP A 514 23.95 -43.55 27.87
C ASP A 514 24.27 -42.48 26.79
N ILE A 515 23.29 -42.07 25.99
CA ILE A 515 23.40 -40.92 25.08
C ILE A 515 23.74 -39.64 25.87
N LEU A 516 22.97 -39.33 26.94
CA LEU A 516 23.20 -38.15 27.77
C LEU A 516 24.59 -38.16 28.43
N LYS A 517 25.06 -39.33 28.88
CA LYS A 517 26.42 -39.47 29.43
C LYS A 517 27.52 -39.18 28.39
N GLN A 518 27.27 -39.53 27.11
CA GLN A 518 28.23 -39.22 26.04
C GLN A 518 28.24 -37.72 25.74
N ILE A 519 27.08 -37.10 25.65
CA ILE A 519 26.91 -35.64 25.46
C ILE A 519 27.62 -34.88 26.60
N ASN A 520 27.41 -35.29 27.86
CA ASN A 520 28.03 -34.66 29.04
C ASN A 520 29.59 -34.83 29.07
N LYS A 521 30.09 -35.80 28.31
CA LYS A 521 31.53 -35.99 28.12
C LYS A 521 32.07 -35.23 26.89
N GLY A 522 31.25 -34.37 26.25
CA GLY A 522 31.61 -33.60 25.07
C GLY A 522 31.77 -34.45 23.79
N LYS A 523 31.18 -35.62 23.71
CA LYS A 523 31.20 -36.47 22.51
C LYS A 523 30.05 -36.12 21.59
N GLU A 524 30.33 -36.04 20.30
CA GLU A 524 29.29 -35.96 19.27
C GLU A 524 28.52 -37.28 19.18
N VAL A 525 27.21 -37.23 19.13
CA VAL A 525 26.35 -38.40 19.04
C VAL A 525 25.44 -38.25 17.84
N ASN A 526 25.45 -39.26 16.95
CA ASN A 526 24.54 -39.34 15.80
C ASN A 526 23.60 -40.55 16.01
N PRO A 527 22.43 -40.34 16.60
CA PRO A 527 21.51 -41.42 16.85
C PRO A 527 20.91 -41.97 15.55
N GLU A 528 20.73 -43.28 15.47
CA GLU A 528 20.02 -43.94 14.37
C GLU A 528 18.51 -43.74 14.49
N THR A 529 17.83 -43.70 13.35
CA THR A 529 16.38 -43.62 13.29
C THR A 529 15.74 -44.91 13.82
N SER A 530 14.88 -44.78 14.83
CA SER A 530 14.13 -45.92 15.39
C SER A 530 12.84 -46.15 14.64
N LYS A 531 12.43 -47.40 14.48
CA LYS A 531 11.18 -47.79 13.87
C LYS A 531 10.33 -48.55 14.89
N ILE A 532 9.11 -48.07 15.15
CA ILE A 532 8.13 -48.69 16.03
C ILE A 532 6.86 -48.95 15.21
N LEU A 533 6.24 -50.09 15.40
CA LEU A 533 4.98 -50.43 14.72
C LEU A 533 3.80 -49.70 15.38
N TYR A 534 2.82 -49.31 14.59
CA TYR A 534 1.61 -48.64 15.08
C TYR A 534 0.86 -49.46 16.11
N GLU A 535 0.84 -50.78 15.91
CA GLU A 535 0.19 -51.73 16.83
C GLU A 535 0.88 -51.74 18.20
N ASP A 536 2.22 -51.68 18.24
CA ASP A 536 2.99 -51.60 19.50
C ASP A 536 2.68 -50.32 20.28
N ILE A 537 2.52 -49.21 19.57
CA ILE A 537 2.20 -47.89 20.16
C ILE A 537 0.76 -47.88 20.72
N CYS A 538 -0.21 -48.42 19.95
CA CYS A 538 -1.60 -48.49 20.41
C CYS A 538 -1.83 -49.52 21.55
N ASN A 539 -0.93 -50.48 21.71
CA ASN A 539 -0.95 -51.43 22.83
C ASN A 539 -0.17 -50.95 24.06
N HIS A 540 0.53 -49.79 23.93
CA HIS A 540 1.27 -49.21 25.04
C HIS A 540 0.35 -48.41 25.95
N ASN A 541 0.48 -48.60 27.27
CA ASN A 541 -0.34 -47.94 28.25
C ASN A 541 0.43 -46.82 28.95
N PHE A 542 -0.22 -45.71 29.13
CA PHE A 542 0.24 -44.60 29.95
C PHE A 542 -0.60 -44.60 31.23
N TYR A 543 0.04 -44.26 32.34
CA TYR A 543 -0.58 -44.21 33.65
C TYR A 543 -0.54 -42.78 34.17
N LEU A 544 -1.70 -42.17 34.31
CA LEU A 544 -1.84 -40.81 34.79
C LEU A 544 -2.13 -40.84 36.28
N ILE A 545 -1.38 -40.07 37.04
CA ILE A 545 -1.59 -39.76 38.44
C ILE A 545 -1.96 -38.29 38.56
N ALA A 546 -3.11 -37.99 39.17
CA ALA A 546 -3.45 -36.61 39.49
C ALA A 546 -2.47 -36.10 40.57
N ASP A 547 -1.99 -34.85 40.45
CA ASP A 547 -0.99 -34.34 41.36
C ASP A 547 -1.49 -34.32 42.83
N SER A 548 -2.79 -34.18 43.03
CA SER A 548 -3.40 -34.38 44.39
C SER A 548 -3.05 -35.71 45.04
N ASP A 549 -2.90 -36.79 44.29
CA ASP A 549 -2.63 -38.11 44.80
C ASP A 549 -1.16 -38.33 45.16
N LEU A 550 -0.28 -37.47 44.63
CA LEU A 550 1.15 -37.44 44.96
C LEU A 550 1.40 -36.91 46.39
N TYR A 551 0.38 -36.45 47.08
CA TYR A 551 0.44 -35.99 48.46
C TYR A 551 -0.26 -36.99 49.37
N GLN A 552 0.51 -37.70 50.14
CA GLN A 552 0.01 -38.72 51.06
C GLN A 552 0.08 -38.25 52.52
N LYS A 553 -0.96 -38.55 53.32
CA LYS A 553 -1.05 -38.23 54.75
C LYS A 553 -0.05 -39.07 55.54
N ASN A 554 0.74 -38.41 56.37
CA ASN A 554 1.72 -39.02 57.25
C ASN A 554 1.09 -39.33 58.64
N LYS A 555 1.89 -39.90 59.55
CA LYS A 555 1.44 -40.23 60.89
C LYS A 555 1.11 -39.03 61.80
N SER A 556 1.55 -37.84 61.37
CA SER A 556 1.32 -36.57 62.09
C SER A 556 0.14 -35.79 61.52
N ASP A 557 -0.70 -36.42 60.72
CA ASP A 557 -1.84 -35.81 60.04
C ASP A 557 -1.50 -34.75 58.97
N LEU A 558 -0.20 -34.52 58.66
CA LEU A 558 0.29 -33.66 57.63
C LEU A 558 0.43 -34.43 56.31
N PHE A 559 0.30 -33.70 55.17
CA PHE A 559 0.54 -34.27 53.85
C PHE A 559 2.00 -34.16 53.45
N LYS A 560 2.54 -35.20 52.79
CA LYS A 560 3.90 -35.23 52.25
C LYS A 560 3.86 -35.57 50.78
N TYR A 561 4.62 -34.82 49.95
CA TYR A 561 4.82 -35.15 48.56
C TYR A 561 5.65 -36.42 48.40
N VAL A 562 5.14 -37.38 47.64
CA VAL A 562 5.74 -38.72 47.42
C VAL A 562 6.18 -38.96 45.98
N GLY A 563 6.05 -37.98 45.09
CA GLY A 563 6.36 -38.09 43.66
C GLY A 563 7.83 -38.37 43.33
N ASN A 564 8.75 -38.16 44.29
CA ASN A 564 10.17 -38.49 44.19
C ASN A 564 10.52 -39.94 44.64
N ASP A 565 9.58 -40.65 45.22
CA ASP A 565 9.76 -42.06 45.68
C ASP A 565 9.16 -43.02 44.68
N ASN A 566 9.99 -43.67 43.85
CA ASN A 566 9.54 -44.56 42.80
C ASN A 566 8.67 -45.72 43.36
N ASN A 567 8.95 -46.23 44.57
CA ASN A 567 8.15 -47.32 45.14
C ASN A 567 6.71 -46.84 45.48
N LYS A 568 6.60 -45.59 45.94
CA LYS A 568 5.32 -44.98 46.25
C LYS A 568 4.56 -44.62 44.98
N VAL A 569 5.25 -44.11 43.98
CA VAL A 569 4.66 -43.87 42.64
C VAL A 569 4.15 -45.17 42.05
N GLU A 570 4.92 -46.28 42.05
CA GLU A 570 4.48 -47.61 41.57
C GLU A 570 3.23 -48.14 42.33
N GLU A 571 3.11 -47.81 43.63
CA GLU A 571 1.90 -48.16 44.38
C GLU A 571 0.70 -47.36 43.87
N LEU A 572 0.89 -46.04 43.61
CA LEU A 572 -0.17 -45.17 43.10
C LEU A 572 -0.59 -45.52 41.67
N LEU A 573 0.34 -45.97 40.84
CA LEU A 573 0.01 -46.40 39.44
C LEU A 573 -1.02 -47.54 39.41
N LYS A 574 -1.12 -48.37 40.40
CA LYS A 574 -2.13 -49.44 40.49
C LYS A 574 -3.56 -48.91 40.57
N SER A 575 -3.72 -47.70 41.07
CA SER A 575 -5.00 -46.98 41.21
C SER A 575 -5.13 -45.82 40.23
N GLY A 576 -4.07 -45.51 39.50
CA GLY A 576 -4.04 -44.41 38.52
C GLY A 576 -4.93 -44.63 37.30
N ILE A 577 -5.18 -43.55 36.57
CA ILE A 577 -5.96 -43.59 35.34
C ILE A 577 -5.09 -44.19 34.23
N THR A 578 -5.55 -45.23 33.55
CA THR A 578 -4.85 -45.77 32.40
C THR A 578 -5.30 -45.03 31.14
N LEU A 579 -4.38 -44.31 30.52
CA LEU A 579 -4.61 -43.66 29.23
C LEU A 579 -4.26 -44.63 28.09
N LYS A 580 -5.17 -44.81 27.15
CA LYS A 580 -5.04 -45.72 26.02
C LYS A 580 -4.81 -44.92 24.73
N VAL A 581 -3.87 -45.34 23.91
CA VAL A 581 -3.68 -44.74 22.58
C VAL A 581 -4.76 -45.28 21.66
N SER A 582 -5.80 -44.47 21.41
CA SER A 582 -6.94 -44.86 20.52
C SER A 582 -6.58 -44.75 19.05
N GLY A 583 -5.63 -43.93 18.69
CA GLY A 583 -5.22 -43.74 17.32
C GLY A 583 -3.90 -42.98 17.14
N ILE A 584 -3.44 -43.02 15.91
CA ILE A 584 -2.24 -42.28 15.49
C ILE A 584 -2.68 -41.35 14.36
N ILE A 585 -2.41 -40.08 14.51
CA ILE A 585 -2.79 -39.04 13.57
C ILE A 585 -1.54 -38.39 12.96
N ARG A 586 -1.65 -37.99 11.71
CA ARG A 586 -0.56 -37.39 10.97
C ARG A 586 -1.01 -36.07 10.39
N GLN A 587 -0.16 -35.04 10.49
CA GLN A 587 -0.38 -33.74 9.88
C GLN A 587 -0.50 -33.84 8.36
N THR A 588 -1.47 -33.12 7.76
CA THR A 588 -1.78 -33.19 6.32
C THR A 588 -0.93 -32.22 5.48
N SER A 589 -0.51 -31.08 6.05
CA SER A 589 0.29 -30.07 5.35
C SER A 589 1.33 -29.44 6.27
N ASP A 590 2.36 -28.78 5.70
CA ASP A 590 3.37 -27.99 6.39
C ASP A 590 2.95 -26.56 6.66
N ASP A 591 1.75 -26.16 6.24
CA ASP A 591 1.30 -24.80 6.45
C ASP A 591 1.26 -24.50 7.96
N SER A 592 2.19 -23.62 8.36
CA SER A 592 2.28 -23.11 9.73
C SER A 592 1.03 -22.31 10.15
N SER A 593 0.13 -22.08 9.19
CA SER A 593 -1.18 -21.45 9.40
C SER A 593 -2.22 -22.38 10.02
N ASN A 594 -1.97 -23.69 10.06
CA ASN A 594 -2.92 -24.64 10.61
C ASN A 594 -2.81 -24.78 12.13
N ILE A 595 -3.93 -24.94 12.83
CA ILE A 595 -3.96 -25.24 14.26
C ILE A 595 -3.16 -26.52 14.50
N GLN A 596 -2.05 -26.40 15.20
CA GLN A 596 -1.20 -27.54 15.55
C GLN A 596 -1.48 -27.96 16.98
N ILE A 597 -1.47 -29.25 17.22
CA ILE A 597 -1.43 -29.81 18.55
C ILE A 597 0.00 -29.59 19.07
N SER A 598 0.15 -28.81 20.16
CA SER A 598 1.46 -28.38 20.66
C SER A 598 2.29 -29.53 21.26
N GLY A 599 1.71 -30.70 21.45
CA GLY A 599 2.36 -31.91 22.03
C GLY A 599 2.40 -33.07 21.04
N SER A 600 3.22 -34.07 21.34
CA SER A 600 3.30 -35.32 20.60
C SER A 600 2.17 -36.30 20.94
N VAL A 601 1.44 -36.07 22.05
CA VAL A 601 0.27 -36.86 22.45
C VAL A 601 -0.90 -35.92 22.71
N GLY A 602 -1.96 -36.08 21.91
CA GLY A 602 -3.18 -35.28 22.04
C GLY A 602 -4.19 -35.94 22.98
N TYR A 603 -4.70 -35.18 23.95
CA TYR A 603 -5.79 -35.62 24.82
C TYR A 603 -6.99 -34.66 24.69
N THR A 604 -8.15 -35.08 25.21
CA THR A 604 -9.39 -34.33 25.05
C THR A 604 -9.72 -33.49 26.26
N LYS A 605 -10.47 -32.42 26.08
CA LYS A 605 -11.02 -31.58 27.16
C LYS A 605 -11.83 -32.38 28.20
N ALA A 606 -12.35 -33.53 27.80
CA ALA A 606 -13.04 -34.43 28.74
C ALA A 606 -12.11 -34.96 29.85
N LEU A 607 -10.81 -35.19 29.52
CA LEU A 607 -9.80 -35.57 30.52
C LEU A 607 -9.55 -34.40 31.48
N THR A 608 -9.37 -33.18 30.98
CA THR A 608 -9.20 -31.96 31.78
C THR A 608 -10.38 -31.80 32.77
N ASN A 609 -11.61 -31.88 32.25
CA ASN A 609 -12.82 -31.80 33.07
C ASN A 609 -12.90 -32.91 34.13
N TYR A 610 -12.51 -34.14 33.78
CA TYR A 610 -12.45 -35.25 34.74
C TYR A 610 -11.44 -34.95 35.83
N LEU A 611 -10.23 -34.51 35.51
CA LEU A 611 -9.15 -34.20 36.45
C LEU A 611 -9.49 -33.03 37.36
N ILE A 612 -10.14 -31.99 36.85
CA ILE A 612 -10.64 -30.87 37.66
C ILE A 612 -11.63 -31.35 38.72
N ASN A 613 -12.61 -32.18 38.28
CA ASN A 613 -13.60 -32.72 39.20
C ASN A 613 -12.98 -33.67 40.23
N TYR A 614 -11.98 -34.45 39.84
CA TYR A 614 -11.26 -35.38 40.66
C TYR A 614 -10.40 -34.62 41.70
N GLY A 615 -9.54 -33.74 41.26
CA GLY A 615 -8.64 -32.96 42.10
C GLY A 615 -9.39 -32.09 43.11
N ASN A 616 -10.45 -31.40 42.66
CA ASN A 616 -11.28 -30.58 43.53
C ASN A 616 -11.95 -31.36 44.70
N LYS A 617 -12.10 -32.69 44.55
CA LYS A 617 -12.68 -33.59 45.53
C LYS A 617 -11.61 -34.36 46.30
N SER A 618 -10.34 -34.17 46.04
CA SER A 618 -9.24 -34.88 46.70
C SER A 618 -9.14 -34.52 48.17
N ASP A 619 -8.56 -35.43 48.95
CA ASP A 619 -8.48 -35.26 50.41
C ASP A 619 -7.54 -34.11 50.82
N ILE A 620 -6.47 -33.86 50.08
CA ILE A 620 -5.56 -32.76 50.34
C ILE A 620 -6.20 -31.41 50.09
N VAL A 621 -6.92 -31.25 48.98
CA VAL A 621 -7.67 -30.02 48.65
C VAL A 621 -8.76 -29.76 49.67
N LYS A 622 -9.48 -30.79 50.12
CA LYS A 622 -10.47 -30.66 51.17
C LYS A 622 -9.80 -30.26 52.52
N ALA A 623 -8.65 -30.85 52.86
CA ALA A 623 -7.92 -30.53 54.08
C ALA A 623 -7.46 -29.07 54.09
N GLN A 624 -6.89 -28.59 52.97
CA GLN A 624 -6.44 -27.19 52.85
C GLN A 624 -7.61 -26.22 52.88
N LYS A 625 -8.74 -26.53 52.24
CA LYS A 625 -9.96 -25.70 52.32
C LYS A 625 -10.53 -25.63 53.73
N ASN A 626 -10.41 -26.69 54.50
CA ASN A 626 -10.86 -26.73 55.91
C ASN A 626 -9.88 -26.01 56.84
N SER A 627 -8.65 -25.77 56.38
CA SER A 627 -7.61 -25.08 57.15
C SER A 627 -7.02 -23.94 56.33
N PRO A 628 -7.79 -22.86 56.06
CA PRO A 628 -7.39 -21.80 55.14
C PRO A 628 -6.19 -20.99 55.63
N ASP A 629 -5.98 -20.93 56.96
CA ASP A 629 -4.93 -20.17 57.60
C ASP A 629 -3.68 -20.97 57.91
N VAL A 630 -3.70 -22.31 57.69
CA VAL A 630 -2.61 -23.24 58.07
C VAL A 630 -2.24 -24.11 56.87
N ASN A 631 -0.95 -24.18 56.56
CA ASN A 631 -0.41 -25.03 55.54
C ASN A 631 -0.46 -26.51 55.93
N VAL A 632 -1.24 -27.30 55.24
CA VAL A 632 -1.43 -28.75 55.53
C VAL A 632 -0.17 -29.59 55.25
N LEU A 633 0.88 -29.03 54.61
CA LEU A 633 2.14 -29.73 54.38
C LEU A 633 3.11 -29.64 55.57
N ASN A 634 3.15 -28.50 56.26
CA ASN A 634 4.11 -28.23 57.30
C ASN A 634 3.44 -27.86 58.66
N GLY A 635 2.14 -27.58 58.68
CA GLY A 635 1.39 -27.21 59.88
C GLY A 635 1.59 -25.79 60.36
N LEU A 636 2.24 -24.91 59.57
CA LEU A 636 2.52 -23.54 59.86
C LEU A 636 1.40 -22.62 59.35
N HIS A 637 1.23 -21.46 60.03
CA HIS A 637 0.23 -20.48 59.60
C HIS A 637 0.72 -19.66 58.38
N PHE A 638 -0.18 -19.41 57.43
CA PHE A 638 0.07 -18.49 56.32
C PHE A 638 0.03 -17.04 56.82
N ASN A 639 1.14 -16.32 56.70
CA ASN A 639 1.24 -14.86 57.02
C ASN A 639 0.62 -14.49 58.37
N PRO A 640 1.06 -15.06 59.53
CA PRO A 640 0.50 -14.72 60.84
C PRO A 640 0.80 -13.27 61.21
N ASP A 641 -0.24 -12.53 61.64
CA ASP A 641 -0.13 -11.13 62.07
C ASP A 641 0.45 -10.98 63.51
N ASN A 642 0.69 -12.10 64.19
CA ASN A 642 1.09 -12.11 65.60
C ASN A 642 2.47 -12.77 65.80
N ASP A 643 3.42 -12.05 66.38
CA ASP A 643 4.77 -12.53 66.69
C ASP A 643 4.79 -13.80 67.53
N SER A 644 3.82 -13.98 68.47
CA SER A 644 3.71 -15.21 69.25
C SER A 644 3.42 -16.43 68.40
N ILE A 645 2.59 -16.28 67.33
CA ILE A 645 2.31 -17.38 66.40
C ILE A 645 3.55 -17.67 65.50
N LYS A 646 4.27 -16.64 65.06
CA LYS A 646 5.53 -16.82 64.33
C LYS A 646 6.57 -17.60 65.20
N ILE A 647 6.68 -17.30 66.48
CA ILE A 647 7.60 -17.99 67.42
C ILE A 647 7.19 -19.43 67.57
N ASP A 648 5.91 -19.72 67.78
CA ASP A 648 5.40 -21.10 67.93
C ASP A 648 5.54 -21.90 66.61
N ASP A 649 5.29 -21.28 65.49
CA ASP A 649 5.52 -21.88 64.18
C ASP A 649 7.01 -22.17 63.94
N ALA A 650 7.92 -21.25 64.29
CA ALA A 650 9.34 -21.50 64.18
C ALA A 650 9.78 -22.68 65.10
N LYS A 651 9.30 -22.77 66.35
CA LYS A 651 9.57 -23.91 67.23
C LYS A 651 9.04 -25.23 66.66
N THR A 652 7.83 -25.19 66.08
CA THR A 652 7.20 -26.36 65.45
C THR A 652 8.01 -26.84 64.29
N TYR A 653 8.40 -25.90 63.39
CA TYR A 653 9.22 -26.18 62.20
C TYR A 653 10.54 -26.82 62.59
N LEU A 654 11.31 -26.21 63.49
CA LEU A 654 12.61 -26.65 63.92
C LEU A 654 12.57 -28.02 64.59
N SER A 655 11.51 -28.33 65.39
CA SER A 655 11.34 -29.64 66.07
C SER A 655 11.10 -30.77 65.05
N ASN A 656 10.53 -30.45 63.84
CA ASN A 656 10.18 -31.41 62.81
C ASN A 656 11.30 -31.63 61.78
N LEU A 657 12.40 -30.87 61.84
CA LEU A 657 13.51 -30.99 60.93
C LEU A 657 14.25 -32.30 61.07
N SER A 658 14.61 -32.95 59.97
CA SER A 658 15.55 -34.06 59.94
C SER A 658 16.97 -33.62 60.29
N THR A 659 17.85 -34.56 60.64
CA THR A 659 19.27 -34.26 60.91
C THR A 659 19.97 -33.54 59.78
N SER A 660 19.67 -33.95 58.52
CA SER A 660 20.22 -33.32 57.33
C SER A 660 19.67 -31.88 57.12
N ASP A 661 18.37 -31.67 57.38
CA ASP A 661 17.74 -30.36 57.22
C ASP A 661 18.25 -29.40 58.30
N LYS A 662 18.42 -29.86 59.54
CA LYS A 662 19.06 -29.11 60.66
C LYS A 662 20.47 -28.70 60.31
N ALA A 663 21.25 -29.62 59.75
CA ALA A 663 22.62 -29.33 59.30
C ALA A 663 22.66 -28.27 58.19
N ASN A 664 21.79 -28.37 57.18
CA ASN A 664 21.69 -27.41 56.06
C ASN A 664 21.24 -26.03 56.59
N MET A 665 20.27 -25.97 57.46
CA MET A 665 19.77 -24.73 58.06
C MET A 665 20.88 -24.05 58.86
N TRP A 666 21.57 -24.81 59.76
CA TRP A 666 22.69 -24.25 60.51
C TRP A 666 23.79 -23.70 59.61
N LYS A 667 24.15 -24.46 58.59
CA LYS A 667 25.12 -24.04 57.59
C LYS A 667 24.70 -22.73 56.89
N SER A 668 23.47 -22.60 56.48
CA SER A 668 22.90 -21.36 55.86
C SER A 668 22.96 -20.19 56.82
N MET A 669 22.52 -20.37 58.09
CA MET A 669 22.57 -19.34 59.13
C MET A 669 24.02 -18.92 59.42
N ALA A 670 24.91 -19.88 59.57
CA ALA A 670 26.33 -19.62 59.88
C ALA A 670 27.06 -18.96 58.70
N MET A 671 26.79 -19.34 57.47
CA MET A 671 27.32 -18.67 56.26
C MET A 671 26.92 -17.20 56.20
N THR A 672 25.68 -16.88 56.53
CA THR A 672 25.20 -15.49 56.60
C THR A 672 25.89 -14.71 57.71
N ALA A 673 26.12 -15.34 58.88
CA ALA A 673 26.78 -14.72 60.04
C ALA A 673 28.30 -14.54 59.84
N TYR A 674 28.97 -15.42 59.12
CA TYR A 674 30.42 -15.44 58.88
C TYR A 674 30.88 -15.01 57.49
N THR A 675 30.11 -14.18 56.80
CA THR A 675 30.38 -13.70 55.47
C THR A 675 31.81 -13.16 55.30
N ASP A 676 32.34 -12.52 56.34
CA ASP A 676 33.68 -11.91 56.30
C ASP A 676 34.80 -12.81 56.90
N SER A 677 34.50 -14.10 57.14
CA SER A 677 35.47 -15.03 57.78
C SER A 677 35.62 -16.33 56.97
N PRO A 678 36.45 -16.35 55.91
CA PRO A 678 36.62 -17.53 55.05
C PRO A 678 37.11 -18.79 55.78
N GLU A 679 37.87 -18.64 56.87
CA GLU A 679 38.39 -19.76 57.66
C GLU A 679 37.27 -20.48 58.40
N GLN A 680 36.25 -19.73 58.92
CA GLN A 680 35.09 -20.30 59.60
C GLN A 680 34.13 -21.01 58.63
N ILE A 681 34.00 -20.49 57.42
CA ILE A 681 33.22 -21.14 56.34
C ILE A 681 33.87 -22.48 55.95
N GLN A 682 35.20 -22.52 55.80
CA GLN A 682 35.92 -23.74 55.49
C GLN A 682 35.84 -24.78 56.65
N MET A 683 35.75 -24.33 57.87
CA MET A 683 35.51 -25.19 59.01
C MET A 683 34.12 -25.82 59.03
N LEU A 684 33.07 -25.05 58.66
CA LEU A 684 31.71 -25.54 58.50
C LEU A 684 31.62 -26.59 57.40
N ASP A 685 32.32 -26.41 56.30
CA ASP A 685 32.37 -27.37 55.17
C ASP A 685 33.02 -28.68 55.51
N SER A 686 33.87 -28.71 56.57
CA SER A 686 34.57 -29.94 57.05
C SER A 686 33.74 -30.73 58.07
N MET A 687 32.66 -30.15 58.62
CA MET A 687 31.82 -30.78 59.63
C MET A 687 30.83 -31.77 59.05
N THR A 688 30.52 -32.84 59.83
CA THR A 688 29.48 -33.81 59.47
C THR A 688 28.08 -33.21 59.69
N GLU A 689 27.09 -33.72 58.96
CA GLU A 689 25.67 -33.33 59.18
C GLU A 689 25.23 -33.47 60.63
N THR A 690 25.66 -34.54 61.30
CA THR A 690 25.33 -34.76 62.73
C THR A 690 25.92 -33.69 63.62
N GLN A 691 27.16 -33.21 63.31
CA GLN A 691 27.80 -32.13 64.08
C GLN A 691 27.12 -30.80 63.84
N LEU A 692 26.79 -30.49 62.60
CA LEU A 692 26.07 -29.25 62.25
C LEU A 692 24.67 -29.22 62.85
N ALA A 693 23.93 -30.33 62.79
CA ALA A 693 22.63 -30.46 63.43
C ALA A 693 22.70 -30.27 64.92
N ALA A 694 23.72 -30.85 65.59
CA ALA A 694 23.93 -30.67 67.00
C ALA A 694 24.26 -29.22 67.37
N MET A 695 24.93 -28.48 66.52
CA MET A 695 25.18 -27.04 66.72
C MET A 695 23.89 -26.23 66.63
N LEU A 696 22.98 -26.55 65.74
CA LEU A 696 21.66 -25.93 65.72
C LEU A 696 20.87 -26.27 66.98
N ASP A 697 20.81 -27.53 67.31
CA ASP A 697 20.10 -27.97 68.57
C ASP A 697 20.65 -27.26 69.83
N SER A 698 21.98 -27.10 69.94
CA SER A 698 22.59 -26.35 71.05
C SER A 698 22.27 -24.85 71.04
N TYR A 699 22.22 -24.27 69.78
CA TYR A 699 21.82 -22.87 69.66
C TYR A 699 20.35 -22.65 70.09
N LEU A 700 19.51 -23.65 69.84
CA LEU A 700 18.09 -23.62 70.16
C LEU A 700 17.74 -24.14 71.59
N GLU A 701 18.72 -24.46 72.54
CA GLU A 701 18.41 -24.88 73.88
C GLU A 701 17.69 -23.79 74.71
N ASN A 702 17.97 -22.48 74.47
CA ASN A 702 17.32 -21.35 75.16
C ASN A 702 17.18 -20.16 74.16
N PRO A 703 16.39 -20.29 73.16
CA PRO A 703 16.29 -19.26 72.12
C PRO A 703 15.53 -18.04 72.68
N LYS A 704 16.02 -16.84 72.37
CA LYS A 704 15.28 -15.60 72.61
C LYS A 704 14.18 -15.41 71.55
N ASP A 705 13.10 -14.74 71.90
CA ASP A 705 11.99 -14.48 71.03
C ASP A 705 12.42 -13.71 69.76
N GLU A 706 13.36 -12.77 69.87
CA GLU A 706 13.93 -12.04 68.72
C GLU A 706 14.69 -12.96 67.74
N GLU A 707 15.40 -13.98 68.24
CA GLU A 707 16.13 -14.96 67.46
C GLU A 707 15.14 -15.88 66.71
N MET A 708 14.06 -16.27 67.37
CA MET A 708 13.02 -17.10 66.80
C MET A 708 12.27 -16.35 65.65
N LEU A 709 11.97 -15.07 65.85
CA LEU A 709 11.38 -14.22 64.80
C LEU A 709 12.33 -14.04 63.61
N SER A 710 13.63 -13.84 63.90
CA SER A 710 14.63 -13.74 62.86
C SER A 710 14.75 -15.05 62.04
N ILE A 711 14.67 -16.19 62.72
CA ILE A 711 14.65 -17.52 62.05
C ILE A 711 13.40 -17.66 61.21
N TYR A 712 12.24 -17.29 61.75
CA TYR A 712 10.98 -17.34 60.99
C TYR A 712 11.04 -16.48 59.72
N ASP A 713 11.39 -15.22 59.86
CA ASP A 713 11.35 -14.26 58.77
C ASP A 713 12.42 -14.50 57.68
N ASN A 714 13.59 -15.10 57.98
CA ASN A 714 14.70 -15.25 57.08
C ASN A 714 14.95 -16.69 56.59
N TYR A 715 14.48 -17.72 57.29
CA TYR A 715 14.85 -19.11 57.00
C TYR A 715 13.66 -20.06 56.88
N ILE A 716 12.43 -19.63 57.20
CA ILE A 716 11.25 -20.49 57.13
C ILE A 716 10.38 -20.00 55.95
N ASP A 717 10.25 -20.86 54.96
CA ASP A 717 9.29 -20.63 53.88
C ASP A 717 7.99 -21.34 54.25
N VAL A 718 6.98 -20.56 54.60
CA VAL A 718 5.66 -21.09 54.95
C VAL A 718 4.84 -21.45 53.71
N GLY A 719 5.17 -20.89 52.57
CA GLY A 719 4.38 -20.98 51.36
C GLY A 719 3.16 -20.05 51.37
N SER A 720 2.28 -20.20 50.40
CA SER A 720 0.98 -19.51 50.35
C SER A 720 -0.18 -20.49 50.13
N TYR A 721 -1.37 -20.09 50.57
CA TYR A 721 -2.60 -20.85 50.37
C TYR A 721 -2.87 -21.10 48.88
N ASP A 722 -2.71 -20.07 48.08
CA ASP A 722 -3.00 -20.14 46.66
C ASP A 722 -2.01 -21.03 45.88
N ASP A 723 -0.71 -20.94 46.22
CA ASP A 723 0.31 -21.84 45.66
C ASP A 723 0.06 -23.29 46.03
N ASN A 724 -0.30 -23.53 47.30
CA ASN A 724 -0.64 -24.86 47.77
C ASN A 724 -1.84 -25.42 46.99
N MET A 725 -2.92 -24.65 46.89
CA MET A 725 -4.12 -25.10 46.16
C MET A 725 -3.82 -25.41 44.73
N LYS A 726 -3.01 -24.57 44.08
CA LYS A 726 -2.55 -24.80 42.70
C LYS A 726 -1.73 -26.09 42.58
N ASN A 727 -0.75 -26.27 43.45
CA ASN A 727 0.12 -27.46 43.44
C ASN A 727 -0.65 -28.73 43.79
N PHE A 728 -1.74 -28.68 44.55
CA PHE A 728 -2.63 -29.81 44.83
C PHE A 728 -3.59 -30.13 43.70
N GLY A 729 -3.53 -29.36 42.59
CA GLY A 729 -4.39 -29.57 41.43
C GLY A 729 -5.81 -29.02 41.60
N TYR A 730 -6.01 -28.07 42.55
CA TYR A 730 -7.29 -27.36 42.62
C TYR A 730 -7.40 -26.36 41.51
N VAL A 731 -8.46 -26.48 40.74
CA VAL A 731 -8.77 -25.58 39.63
C VAL A 731 -10.17 -25.03 39.79
N SER A 732 -10.27 -23.69 39.74
CA SER A 732 -11.56 -23.00 39.72
C SER A 732 -12.05 -22.87 38.26
N LEU A 733 -13.21 -23.41 37.93
CA LEU A 733 -13.83 -23.23 36.62
C LEU A 733 -14.21 -21.77 36.32
N GLY A 734 -14.25 -20.92 37.37
CA GLY A 734 -14.47 -19.48 37.20
C GLY A 734 -13.19 -18.69 36.85
N ALA A 735 -12.01 -19.31 37.03
CA ALA A 735 -10.71 -18.66 36.83
C ALA A 735 -9.86 -19.48 35.84
N PRO A 736 -10.06 -19.34 34.54
CA PRO A 736 -9.25 -20.02 33.53
C PRO A 736 -7.80 -19.49 33.56
N SER A 737 -6.85 -20.30 33.11
CA SER A 737 -5.45 -19.91 32.94
C SER A 737 -5.25 -19.12 31.65
N SER A 738 -6.04 -19.43 30.63
CA SER A 738 -6.08 -18.64 29.39
C SER A 738 -7.49 -18.69 28.75
N ILE A 739 -7.76 -17.67 27.96
CA ILE A 739 -9.01 -17.52 27.19
C ILE A 739 -8.63 -17.30 25.72
N SER A 740 -9.08 -18.18 24.85
CA SER A 740 -8.89 -18.06 23.40
C SER A 740 -10.22 -17.74 22.73
N ILE A 741 -10.29 -16.59 22.04
CA ILE A 741 -11.49 -16.12 21.34
C ILE A 741 -11.23 -16.25 19.84
N TYR A 742 -12.02 -17.09 19.18
CA TYR A 742 -11.91 -17.34 17.75
C TYR A 742 -12.84 -16.39 16.97
N ALA A 743 -12.33 -15.81 15.91
CA ALA A 743 -13.08 -14.99 14.95
C ALA A 743 -13.06 -15.66 13.58
N ASP A 744 -14.12 -15.50 12.79
CA ASP A 744 -14.18 -16.07 11.44
C ASP A 744 -13.63 -15.09 10.40
N THR A 745 -13.61 -13.79 10.70
CA THR A 745 -13.09 -12.74 9.81
C THR A 745 -12.16 -11.75 10.53
N PHE A 746 -11.39 -10.97 9.76
CA PHE A 746 -10.58 -9.89 10.32
C PHE A 746 -11.42 -8.79 10.93
N GLU A 747 -12.53 -8.44 10.26
CA GLU A 747 -13.43 -7.43 10.76
C GLU A 747 -14.02 -7.84 12.13
N ASP A 748 -14.32 -9.13 12.31
CA ASP A 748 -14.78 -9.66 13.59
C ASP A 748 -13.66 -9.64 14.64
N LYS A 749 -12.42 -10.01 14.26
CA LYS A 749 -11.27 -9.95 15.16
C LYS A 749 -10.96 -8.53 15.63
N ASP A 750 -10.98 -7.54 14.71
CA ASP A 750 -10.83 -6.13 15.05
C ASP A 750 -11.97 -5.66 15.95
N SER A 751 -13.20 -6.11 15.68
CA SER A 751 -14.37 -5.80 16.52
C SER A 751 -14.26 -6.42 17.91
N ILE A 752 -13.70 -7.64 18.05
CA ILE A 752 -13.39 -8.26 19.34
C ILE A 752 -12.35 -7.42 20.09
N SER A 753 -11.30 -6.96 19.40
CA SER A 753 -10.28 -6.08 19.95
C SER A 753 -10.87 -4.77 20.47
N ASP A 754 -11.74 -4.13 19.68
CA ASP A 754 -12.46 -2.91 20.06
C ASP A 754 -13.37 -3.14 21.27
N CYS A 755 -14.01 -4.32 21.38
CA CYS A 755 -14.81 -4.70 22.54
C CYS A 755 -13.96 -4.86 23.81
N ILE A 756 -12.76 -5.44 23.69
CA ILE A 756 -11.81 -5.54 24.82
C ILE A 756 -11.33 -4.14 25.24
N ASP A 757 -11.02 -3.27 24.28
CA ASP A 757 -10.65 -1.88 24.57
C ASP A 757 -11.77 -1.10 25.26
N LYS A 758 -13.02 -1.36 24.88
CA LYS A 758 -14.20 -0.78 25.51
C LYS A 758 -14.37 -1.31 26.93
N TYR A 759 -14.23 -2.64 27.13
CA TYR A 759 -14.22 -3.26 28.45
C TYR A 759 -13.17 -2.60 29.35
N ASN A 760 -11.93 -2.43 28.86
CA ASN A 760 -10.83 -1.79 29.58
C ASN A 760 -11.09 -0.32 29.96
N LYS A 761 -11.93 0.39 29.23
CA LYS A 761 -12.36 1.76 29.54
C LYS A 761 -13.46 1.79 30.60
N ASP A 762 -14.31 0.76 30.62
CA ASP A 762 -15.50 0.70 31.47
C ASP A 762 -15.18 0.13 32.86
N VAL A 763 -14.11 -0.67 33.04
CA VAL A 763 -13.69 -1.19 34.33
C VAL A 763 -13.14 -0.08 35.22
N LYS A 764 -13.46 -0.17 36.52
CA LYS A 764 -13.09 0.83 37.55
C LYS A 764 -11.74 0.59 38.20
N ASP A 765 -11.35 -0.68 38.31
CA ASP A 765 -10.06 -1.09 38.86
C ASP A 765 -9.09 -1.41 37.73
N ASP A 766 -7.90 -0.81 37.77
CA ASP A 766 -6.85 -1.08 36.78
C ASP A 766 -6.41 -2.56 36.76
N LYS A 767 -6.62 -3.30 37.88
CA LYS A 767 -6.33 -4.73 37.97
C LYS A 767 -7.28 -5.61 37.15
N ASP A 768 -8.45 -5.10 36.80
CA ASP A 768 -9.44 -5.82 35.97
C ASP A 768 -9.25 -5.57 34.47
N LYS A 769 -8.31 -4.71 34.08
CA LYS A 769 -7.96 -4.47 32.70
C LYS A 769 -7.30 -5.69 32.08
N ILE A 770 -7.68 -5.95 30.82
CA ILE A 770 -7.15 -7.07 30.05
C ILE A 770 -6.06 -6.56 29.10
N THR A 771 -4.90 -7.16 29.23
CA THR A 771 -3.76 -6.97 28.32
C THR A 771 -3.52 -8.26 27.56
N TYR A 772 -3.35 -8.17 26.25
CA TYR A 772 -3.02 -9.32 25.39
C TYR A 772 -2.13 -8.87 24.24
N THR A 773 -1.44 -9.81 23.62
CA THR A 773 -0.63 -9.53 22.44
C THR A 773 -1.22 -10.26 21.23
N ASP A 774 -1.62 -9.50 20.20
CA ASP A 774 -1.98 -10.07 18.92
C ASP A 774 -0.73 -10.18 18.03
N TYR A 775 -0.08 -11.34 18.09
CA TYR A 775 1.13 -11.60 17.32
C TYR A 775 0.90 -11.55 15.81
N VAL A 776 -0.29 -11.97 15.35
CA VAL A 776 -0.63 -11.98 13.92
C VAL A 776 -0.78 -10.55 13.42
N ALA A 777 -1.51 -9.71 14.15
CA ALA A 777 -1.66 -8.30 13.78
C ALA A 777 -0.31 -7.58 13.75
N LEU A 778 0.57 -7.85 14.73
CA LEU A 778 1.92 -7.26 14.78
C LEU A 778 2.79 -7.67 13.58
N LEU A 779 2.84 -8.94 13.25
CA LEU A 779 3.60 -9.46 12.12
C LEU A 779 3.08 -8.88 10.80
N MET A 780 1.76 -8.89 10.61
CA MET A 780 1.11 -8.41 9.38
C MET A 780 1.25 -6.90 9.20
N SER A 781 1.15 -6.12 10.27
CA SER A 781 1.42 -4.68 10.25
C SER A 781 2.84 -4.37 9.76
N SER A 782 3.82 -5.12 10.24
CA SER A 782 5.22 -4.98 9.83
C SER A 782 5.42 -5.32 8.35
N ILE A 783 4.86 -6.44 7.88
CA ILE A 783 4.94 -6.87 6.47
C ILE A 783 4.27 -5.84 5.56
N THR A 784 3.07 -5.40 5.90
CA THR A 784 2.33 -4.40 5.13
C THR A 784 3.10 -3.07 5.07
N THR A 785 3.73 -2.66 6.16
CA THR A 785 4.57 -1.46 6.20
C THR A 785 5.76 -1.58 5.26
N ILE A 786 6.47 -2.70 5.26
CA ILE A 786 7.60 -2.95 4.35
C ILE A 786 7.16 -2.89 2.89
N ILE A 787 6.05 -3.54 2.55
CA ILE A 787 5.51 -3.54 1.18
C ILE A 787 5.12 -2.13 0.75
N ASN A 788 4.46 -1.37 1.62
CA ASN A 788 4.09 0.01 1.34
C ASN A 788 5.33 0.89 1.12
N VAL A 789 6.36 0.76 1.93
CA VAL A 789 7.62 1.50 1.76
C VAL A 789 8.27 1.17 0.41
N ILE A 790 8.39 -0.12 0.06
CA ILE A 790 8.92 -0.55 -1.23
C ILE A 790 8.08 0.02 -2.37
N THR A 791 6.75 -0.06 -2.27
CA THR A 791 5.82 0.46 -3.27
C THR A 791 5.98 1.97 -3.46
N TYR A 792 6.10 2.75 -2.37
CA TYR A 792 6.31 4.20 -2.45
C TYR A 792 7.65 4.56 -3.08
N ILE A 793 8.72 3.82 -2.77
CA ILE A 793 10.03 4.01 -3.40
C ILE A 793 9.94 3.76 -4.91
N LEU A 794 9.30 2.66 -5.32
CA LEU A 794 9.12 2.33 -6.73
C LEU A 794 8.25 3.38 -7.45
N ILE A 795 7.17 3.84 -6.84
CA ILE A 795 6.34 4.94 -7.38
C ILE A 795 7.17 6.22 -7.54
N ALA A 796 8.04 6.55 -6.60
CA ALA A 796 8.91 7.71 -6.69
C ALA A 796 9.86 7.63 -7.89
N PHE A 797 10.47 6.48 -8.16
CA PHE A 797 11.30 6.27 -9.36
C PHE A 797 10.49 6.43 -10.66
N VAL A 798 9.27 5.89 -10.70
CA VAL A 798 8.43 6.01 -11.89
C VAL A 798 7.88 7.42 -12.06
N ALA A 799 7.68 8.18 -10.99
CA ALA A 799 7.29 9.59 -11.08
C ALA A 799 8.33 10.40 -11.88
N VAL A 800 9.62 10.11 -11.72
CA VAL A 800 10.68 10.72 -12.55
C VAL A 800 10.47 10.35 -14.04
N SER A 801 10.15 9.10 -14.34
CA SER A 801 9.86 8.67 -15.73
C SER A 801 8.65 9.39 -16.31
N LEU A 802 7.60 9.66 -15.52
CA LEU A 802 6.44 10.44 -15.96
C LEU A 802 6.80 11.89 -16.29
N ILE A 803 7.65 12.51 -15.49
CA ILE A 803 8.14 13.87 -15.77
C ILE A 803 8.90 13.88 -17.09
N VAL A 804 9.81 12.92 -17.30
CA VAL A 804 10.55 12.80 -18.56
C VAL A 804 9.60 12.59 -19.74
N SER A 805 8.61 11.70 -19.61
CA SER A 805 7.59 11.47 -20.64
C SER A 805 6.78 12.73 -20.95
N SER A 806 6.38 13.50 -19.94
CA SER A 806 5.67 14.75 -20.12
C SER A 806 6.51 15.80 -20.87
N ILE A 807 7.79 15.92 -20.53
CA ILE A 807 8.74 16.80 -21.22
C ILE A 807 8.90 16.35 -22.69
N MET A 808 9.07 15.05 -22.93
CA MET A 808 9.21 14.49 -24.28
C MET A 808 7.98 14.81 -25.14
N ILE A 809 6.77 14.63 -24.60
CA ILE A 809 5.51 14.99 -25.29
C ILE A 809 5.49 16.50 -25.59
N GLY A 810 5.92 17.34 -24.66
CA GLY A 810 6.05 18.77 -24.84
C GLY A 810 7.00 19.14 -25.99
N ILE A 811 8.16 18.50 -26.08
CA ILE A 811 9.13 18.71 -27.17
C ILE A 811 8.56 18.26 -28.51
N ILE A 812 7.95 17.08 -28.61
CA ILE A 812 7.37 16.57 -29.85
C ILE A 812 6.22 17.45 -30.30
N THR A 813 5.37 17.90 -29.37
CA THR A 813 4.30 18.85 -29.69
C THR A 813 4.86 20.19 -30.17
N TYR A 814 5.96 20.67 -29.59
CA TYR A 814 6.62 21.90 -30.03
C TYR A 814 7.17 21.76 -31.46
N ILE A 815 7.80 20.63 -31.79
CA ILE A 815 8.26 20.35 -33.15
C ILE A 815 7.07 20.32 -34.13
N SER A 816 5.95 19.67 -33.74
CA SER A 816 4.71 19.66 -34.53
C SER A 816 4.18 21.08 -34.81
N VAL A 817 4.25 21.97 -33.83
CA VAL A 817 3.88 23.40 -34.00
C VAL A 817 4.79 24.09 -35.00
N LEU A 818 6.11 23.85 -34.96
CA LEU A 818 7.05 24.44 -35.91
C LEU A 818 6.79 23.98 -37.35
N GLU A 819 6.59 22.69 -37.56
CA GLU A 819 6.27 22.15 -38.89
C GLU A 819 4.95 22.66 -39.48
N ARG A 820 4.01 23.05 -38.65
CA ARG A 820 2.68 23.51 -39.05
C ARG A 820 2.53 25.02 -38.95
N THR A 821 3.66 25.74 -38.89
CA THR A 821 3.65 27.20 -38.78
C THR A 821 2.83 27.85 -39.90
N LYS A 822 2.95 27.37 -41.15
CA LYS A 822 2.19 27.85 -42.31
C LYS A 822 0.68 27.60 -42.17
N GLU A 823 0.27 26.42 -41.65
CA GLU A 823 -1.15 26.13 -41.42
C GLU A 823 -1.73 27.03 -40.29
N ILE A 824 -0.94 27.30 -39.23
CA ILE A 824 -1.31 28.25 -38.20
C ILE A 824 -1.49 29.64 -38.79
N GLY A 825 -0.58 30.05 -39.68
CA GLY A 825 -0.64 31.33 -40.42
C GLY A 825 -1.94 31.44 -41.19
N ILE A 826 -2.31 30.42 -41.95
CA ILE A 826 -3.55 30.36 -42.75
C ILE A 826 -4.79 30.50 -41.83
N LEU A 827 -4.85 29.74 -40.75
CA LEU A 827 -5.96 29.81 -39.79
C LEU A 827 -6.11 31.19 -39.15
N ARG A 828 -4.96 31.80 -38.76
CA ARG A 828 -4.93 33.15 -38.19
C ARG A 828 -5.34 34.22 -39.23
N ALA A 829 -4.92 34.08 -40.45
CA ALA A 829 -5.26 34.99 -41.54
C ALA A 829 -6.76 34.94 -41.89
N ILE A 830 -7.41 33.78 -41.79
CA ILE A 830 -8.86 33.65 -41.98
C ILE A 830 -9.66 34.10 -40.76
N GLY A 831 -8.99 34.49 -39.67
CA GLY A 831 -9.63 35.09 -38.47
C GLY A 831 -9.76 34.14 -37.28
N ALA A 832 -9.05 33.01 -37.25
CA ALA A 832 -9.02 32.17 -36.05
C ALA A 832 -8.40 32.92 -34.85
N SER A 833 -9.10 32.93 -33.72
CA SER A 833 -8.60 33.56 -32.50
C SER A 833 -7.39 32.81 -31.91
N LYS A 834 -6.60 33.49 -31.11
CA LYS A 834 -5.51 32.85 -30.35
C LYS A 834 -6.00 31.68 -29.52
N LYS A 835 -7.22 31.80 -28.94
CA LYS A 835 -7.88 30.76 -28.16
C LYS A 835 -8.23 29.53 -29.03
N ASN A 836 -8.74 29.75 -30.25
CA ASN A 836 -9.07 28.66 -31.16
C ASN A 836 -7.84 27.85 -31.57
N ILE A 837 -6.72 28.52 -31.85
CA ILE A 837 -5.45 27.86 -32.17
C ILE A 837 -4.96 27.05 -30.98
N SER A 838 -4.94 27.63 -29.75
CA SER A 838 -4.56 26.91 -28.54
C SER A 838 -5.47 25.70 -28.30
N GLN A 839 -6.78 25.82 -28.52
CA GLN A 839 -7.74 24.72 -28.36
C GLN A 839 -7.45 23.54 -29.32
N VAL A 840 -7.08 23.80 -30.56
CA VAL A 840 -6.73 22.75 -31.54
C VAL A 840 -5.53 21.96 -31.04
N PHE A 841 -4.46 22.61 -30.56
CA PHE A 841 -3.28 21.91 -30.01
C PHE A 841 -3.54 21.22 -28.68
N ASN A 842 -4.35 21.82 -27.79
CA ASN A 842 -4.77 21.15 -26.55
C ASN A 842 -5.65 19.92 -26.83
N ALA A 843 -6.51 19.98 -27.86
CA ALA A 843 -7.28 18.82 -28.30
C ALA A 843 -6.38 17.72 -28.87
N GLU A 844 -5.31 18.09 -29.57
CA GLU A 844 -4.30 17.15 -30.09
C GLU A 844 -3.59 16.44 -28.92
N THR A 845 -3.11 17.19 -27.89
CA THR A 845 -2.47 16.60 -26.70
C THR A 845 -3.43 15.78 -25.87
N PHE A 846 -4.70 16.17 -25.78
CA PHE A 846 -5.75 15.37 -25.12
C PHE A 846 -5.92 13.99 -25.79
N ILE A 847 -6.01 13.96 -27.12
CA ILE A 847 -6.13 12.71 -27.89
C ILE A 847 -4.89 11.83 -27.68
N ILE A 848 -3.69 12.41 -27.75
CA ILE A 848 -2.43 11.70 -27.54
C ILE A 848 -2.39 11.11 -26.13
N GLY A 849 -2.80 11.88 -25.11
CA GLY A 849 -2.86 11.43 -23.72
C GLY A 849 -3.82 10.27 -23.49
N LEU A 850 -4.98 10.33 -24.11
CA LEU A 850 -5.98 9.25 -24.07
C LEU A 850 -5.44 7.97 -24.72
N PHE A 851 -4.86 8.07 -25.91
CA PHE A 851 -4.24 6.92 -26.57
C PHE A 851 -3.04 6.38 -25.80
N SER A 852 -2.21 7.25 -25.21
CA SER A 852 -1.07 6.89 -24.38
C SER A 852 -1.51 6.09 -23.16
N GLY A 853 -2.55 6.54 -22.45
CA GLY A 853 -3.13 5.83 -21.32
C GLY A 853 -3.71 4.47 -21.70
N MET A 854 -4.49 4.39 -22.79
CA MET A 854 -5.06 3.13 -23.28
C MET A 854 -3.99 2.14 -23.73
N ILE A 855 -2.98 2.59 -24.46
CA ILE A 855 -1.85 1.77 -24.91
C ILE A 855 -1.08 1.28 -23.67
N GLY A 856 -0.82 2.16 -22.70
CA GLY A 856 -0.13 1.83 -21.46
C GLY A 856 -0.81 0.71 -20.70
N ILE A 857 -2.12 0.83 -20.48
CA ILE A 857 -2.91 -0.21 -19.79
C ILE A 857 -3.00 -1.50 -20.61
N GLY A 858 -3.23 -1.40 -21.93
CA GLY A 858 -3.28 -2.56 -22.80
C GLY A 858 -1.98 -3.37 -22.79
N ILE A 859 -0.83 -2.69 -22.85
CA ILE A 859 0.48 -3.33 -22.76
C ILE A 859 0.69 -3.92 -21.35
N THR A 860 0.30 -3.22 -20.28
CA THR A 860 0.38 -3.74 -18.93
C THR A 860 -0.41 -5.04 -18.78
N CYS A 861 -1.66 -5.08 -19.23
CA CYS A 861 -2.47 -6.30 -19.18
C CYS A 861 -1.84 -7.47 -19.95
N LEU A 862 -1.19 -7.19 -21.08
CA LEU A 862 -0.45 -8.19 -21.85
C LEU A 862 0.81 -8.67 -21.10
N LEU A 863 1.54 -7.77 -20.46
CA LEU A 863 2.75 -8.09 -19.68
C LEU A 863 2.43 -8.84 -18.38
N LEU A 864 1.26 -8.66 -17.80
CA LEU A 864 0.85 -9.39 -16.60
C LEU A 864 0.75 -10.90 -16.83
N LEU A 865 0.48 -11.35 -18.06
CA LEU A 865 0.43 -12.78 -18.38
C LEU A 865 1.79 -13.48 -18.15
N PRO A 866 2.90 -13.05 -18.79
CA PRO A 866 4.20 -13.65 -18.53
C PRO A 866 4.72 -13.35 -17.12
N ILE A 867 4.38 -12.20 -16.53
CA ILE A 867 4.80 -11.85 -15.18
C ILE A 867 4.17 -12.82 -14.16
N ASN A 868 2.88 -13.11 -14.26
CA ASN A 868 2.23 -14.10 -13.40
C ASN A 868 2.84 -15.50 -13.58
N ALA A 869 3.17 -15.88 -14.80
CA ALA A 869 3.87 -17.15 -15.03
C ALA A 869 5.24 -17.21 -14.35
N ILE A 870 5.99 -16.10 -14.35
CA ILE A 870 7.28 -16.00 -13.64
C ILE A 870 7.06 -16.02 -12.13
N ILE A 871 6.07 -15.27 -11.62
CA ILE A 871 5.74 -15.27 -10.18
C ILE A 871 5.43 -16.71 -9.73
N HIS A 872 4.56 -17.42 -10.43
CA HIS A 872 4.21 -18.80 -10.09
C HIS A 872 5.43 -19.75 -10.11
N ALA A 873 6.33 -19.55 -11.06
CA ALA A 873 7.54 -20.36 -11.16
C ALA A 873 8.57 -20.06 -10.04
N VAL A 874 8.61 -18.82 -9.53
CA VAL A 874 9.56 -18.41 -8.49
C VAL A 874 9.01 -18.70 -7.09
N THR A 875 7.70 -18.55 -6.90
CA THR A 875 7.04 -18.77 -5.59
C THR A 875 6.60 -20.20 -5.38
N ASP A 876 6.68 -21.05 -6.40
CA ASP A 876 6.13 -22.42 -6.43
C ASP A 876 4.65 -22.49 -6.02
N SER A 877 3.93 -21.36 -6.21
CA SER A 877 2.53 -21.18 -5.81
C SER A 877 1.74 -20.49 -6.92
N THR A 878 0.53 -20.98 -7.16
CA THR A 878 -0.43 -20.37 -8.12
C THR A 878 -1.31 -19.28 -7.48
N ASN A 879 -1.18 -19.06 -6.18
CA ASN A 879 -2.07 -18.18 -5.42
C ASN A 879 -1.69 -16.70 -5.55
N VAL A 880 -0.43 -16.38 -5.86
CA VAL A 880 0.03 -14.99 -6.03
C VAL A 880 -0.21 -14.53 -7.46
N ASN A 881 -1.17 -13.65 -7.67
CA ASN A 881 -1.51 -13.12 -9.01
C ASN A 881 -1.45 -11.60 -9.03
N ALA A 882 -0.55 -11.02 -9.82
CA ALA A 882 -0.55 -9.59 -10.08
C ALA A 882 -1.71 -9.24 -11.02
N PHE A 883 -2.55 -8.28 -10.65
CA PHE A 883 -3.67 -7.80 -11.45
C PHE A 883 -3.88 -6.30 -11.28
N LEU A 884 -4.38 -5.66 -12.34
CA LEU A 884 -4.66 -4.22 -12.32
C LEU A 884 -6.13 -3.99 -12.02
N PRO A 885 -6.49 -3.39 -10.87
CA PRO A 885 -7.87 -3.01 -10.58
C PRO A 885 -8.42 -2.05 -11.65
N VAL A 886 -9.65 -2.25 -12.08
CA VAL A 886 -10.29 -1.42 -13.12
C VAL A 886 -10.29 0.07 -12.71
N GLN A 887 -10.53 0.36 -11.45
CA GLN A 887 -10.52 1.71 -10.90
C GLN A 887 -9.13 2.37 -11.07
N SER A 888 -8.06 1.65 -10.73
CA SER A 888 -6.68 2.13 -10.92
C SER A 888 -6.37 2.36 -12.40
N GLY A 889 -6.85 1.49 -13.29
CA GLY A 889 -6.71 1.66 -14.73
C GLY A 889 -7.35 2.96 -15.24
N ILE A 890 -8.56 3.28 -14.79
CA ILE A 890 -9.26 4.53 -15.14
C ILE A 890 -8.47 5.75 -14.63
N ILE A 891 -8.01 5.71 -13.39
CA ILE A 891 -7.22 6.79 -12.78
C ILE A 891 -5.93 7.04 -13.59
N LEU A 892 -5.25 5.99 -14.02
CA LEU A 892 -4.04 6.10 -14.82
C LEU A 892 -4.29 6.69 -16.21
N ILE A 893 -5.42 6.38 -16.87
CA ILE A 893 -5.81 7.04 -18.13
C ILE A 893 -6.02 8.54 -17.89
N VAL A 894 -6.75 8.92 -16.85
CA VAL A 894 -6.97 10.32 -16.50
C VAL A 894 -5.65 11.03 -16.20
N LEU A 895 -4.76 10.40 -15.45
CA LEU A 895 -3.43 10.92 -15.15
C LEU A 895 -2.62 11.14 -16.44
N SER A 896 -2.64 10.18 -17.37
CA SER A 896 -2.00 10.30 -18.67
C SER A 896 -2.48 11.55 -19.43
N VAL A 897 -3.80 11.77 -19.47
CA VAL A 897 -4.40 12.95 -20.11
C VAL A 897 -3.95 14.24 -19.44
N ILE A 898 -3.94 14.29 -18.13
CA ILE A 898 -3.51 15.49 -17.36
C ILE A 898 -2.05 15.83 -17.66
N LEU A 899 -1.17 14.84 -17.61
CA LEU A 899 0.27 15.02 -17.85
C LEU A 899 0.56 15.48 -19.27
N THR A 900 -0.14 14.92 -20.26
CA THR A 900 0.02 15.33 -21.66
C THR A 900 -0.50 16.73 -21.91
N LEU A 901 -1.60 17.13 -21.25
CA LEU A 901 -2.11 18.49 -21.33
C LEU A 901 -1.12 19.50 -20.70
N ILE A 902 -0.51 19.16 -19.58
CA ILE A 902 0.52 20.00 -18.95
C ILE A 902 1.72 20.16 -19.89
N GLY A 903 2.24 19.06 -20.42
CA GLY A 903 3.36 19.07 -21.38
C GLY A 903 3.05 19.85 -22.66
N GLY A 904 1.82 19.78 -23.17
CA GLY A 904 1.36 20.47 -24.37
C GLY A 904 0.99 21.95 -24.19
N PHE A 905 0.81 22.42 -22.96
CA PHE A 905 0.31 23.77 -22.70
C PHE A 905 1.24 24.88 -23.22
N ILE A 906 2.54 24.74 -23.02
CA ILE A 906 3.55 25.73 -23.48
C ILE A 906 3.60 25.78 -25.02
N PRO A 907 3.74 24.65 -25.74
CA PRO A 907 3.68 24.62 -27.20
C PRO A 907 2.40 25.24 -27.78
N ALA A 908 1.24 24.87 -27.22
CA ALA A 908 -0.06 25.38 -27.66
C ALA A 908 -0.17 26.90 -27.51
N LYS A 909 0.34 27.47 -26.41
CA LYS A 909 0.40 28.91 -26.16
C LYS A 909 1.35 29.61 -27.12
N LYS A 910 2.50 28.99 -27.45
CA LYS A 910 3.46 29.50 -28.43
C LYS A 910 2.87 29.49 -29.84
N ALA A 911 2.17 28.42 -30.24
CA ALA A 911 1.43 28.33 -31.50
C ALA A 911 0.42 29.48 -31.66
N ALA A 912 -0.37 29.73 -30.60
CA ALA A 912 -1.39 30.79 -30.60
C ALA A 912 -0.83 32.21 -30.77
N LYS A 913 0.44 32.47 -30.38
CA LYS A 913 1.10 33.76 -30.45
C LYS A 913 1.84 34.03 -31.78
N LYS A 914 1.88 33.05 -32.70
CA LYS A 914 2.55 33.25 -34.01
C LYS A 914 1.88 34.37 -34.80
N ASP A 915 2.71 35.23 -35.37
CA ASP A 915 2.26 36.30 -36.27
C ASP A 915 1.78 35.68 -37.60
N PRO A 916 0.59 36.06 -38.10
CA PRO A 916 0.04 35.45 -39.32
C PRO A 916 0.88 35.77 -40.57
N VAL A 917 1.41 37.00 -40.70
CA VAL A 917 2.20 37.41 -41.86
C VAL A 917 3.57 36.71 -41.88
N ALA A 918 4.24 36.67 -40.74
CA ALA A 918 5.51 35.96 -40.58
C ALA A 918 5.33 34.43 -40.84
N ALA A 919 4.21 33.83 -40.35
CA ALA A 919 3.91 32.43 -40.50
C ALA A 919 3.55 32.02 -41.94
N LEU A 920 2.95 32.94 -42.74
CA LEU A 920 2.65 32.70 -44.14
C LEU A 920 3.87 32.81 -45.06
N ARG A 921 4.87 33.62 -44.65
CA ARG A 921 6.15 33.83 -45.37
C ARG A 921 7.22 32.79 -45.04
N SER A 922 7.03 32.00 -43.98
CA SER A 922 7.96 30.92 -43.63
C SER A 922 7.86 29.81 -44.69
N GLU A 923 8.96 29.50 -45.33
CA GLU A 923 9.06 28.35 -46.25
C GLU A 923 8.89 26.99 -45.54
#